data_961672c5047af8a2c16e536f14c0fcae
#
_entry.id   961672c5047af8a2c16e536f14c0fcae
#
_cell.length_a   1.000
_cell.length_b   1.000
_cell.length_c   1.000
_cell.angle_alpha   90.00
_cell.angle_beta   90.00
_cell.angle_gamma   90.00
#
_symmetry.space_group_name_H-M   'P 1'
#
loop_
_entity.id
_entity.type
_entity.pdbx_description
1 polymer ?
#
loop_
_entity_poly.entity_id
_entity_poly.type
_entity_poly.pdbx_seq_one_letter_code
_entity_poly.pdbx_strand_id
1 'polypeptide(L)'
;MSEYVWHPTPEFTEHGNIAAFCRKHGIDGGYRELQNRSVTHPQWFWERAAADIGIVWHTPPRRVCDDTGGIASTRWFPGGRTNLVDSCLHRHLRQGRGRAPALRWEREDGTKGVLTYDEVAARSARVAGGLRALGVAEGDRVAGYLPAGPEAFVLLFACARIGAVLVPLFSGFGTEAIAVRLVDAGARVLVTAAAATRHGRRYDMETVARTALAKATCVRHLVVVREEPGAPPDPSGQSRRNMPSAPVGAGATPRASRPSWAGDVSQDEPTASPGPATTTWHRLSGAEPAETVSLPTGTPFLLLHTSGTTGRPKGTIHTHGGFPVQVGSETRYNLDLRPDDVAFWVTDPGWIMFPLVAVGATLAGACVLAYQGTIDHPDVTRLWRLLDDHGVTVFGSSPSLARMLMGRDPKHPAPSRLRVLGSTGEPWTEEAWRWYFADFGGKRCPVINICGGTEVGGSLLASAPTLPQSPCSFSGPCLGIDAAIEDDQDTEPPEGHVGELVVRHSWPGMTRGLWRARERFADTYFGRRPGRWSHGDLVSRTGDEWFVHGRLDDIIKVAGKRLGPAEVEDAVVGDPAVAEAAAVGIPHPVKGEALWCFAVPAAGQPLGAPEAERIRGRVAHALGPAFRPSRVVAVPELPRTRNGKVMRRLIRSLVTGEALGDLSTLVNPAGLDAIRTALQEQ
;
A
#
# COMPACT_ATOMS: atom_id res chain seq x y z
N MET A 1 21.87 -15.16 -20.58
CA MET A 1 20.66 -14.36 -20.93
C MET A 1 19.50 -15.10 -20.33
N SER A 2 18.73 -14.42 -19.47
CA SER A 2 17.48 -14.95 -18.94
C SER A 2 16.50 -15.20 -20.10
N GLU A 3 15.79 -16.31 -20.05
CA GLU A 3 14.79 -16.65 -21.05
C GLU A 3 13.55 -15.79 -20.85
N TYR A 4 13.16 -15.00 -21.86
CA TYR A 4 11.88 -14.29 -21.82
C TYR A 4 10.72 -15.29 -21.90
N VAL A 5 9.84 -15.26 -20.91
CA VAL A 5 8.69 -16.16 -20.81
C VAL A 5 7.38 -15.49 -21.22
N TRP A 6 7.34 -14.16 -21.26
CA TRP A 6 6.21 -13.39 -21.76
C TRP A 6 6.68 -12.36 -22.79
N HIS A 7 5.92 -12.22 -23.86
CA HIS A 7 6.14 -11.23 -24.91
C HIS A 7 4.93 -10.31 -25.05
N PRO A 8 5.15 -9.00 -25.25
CA PRO A 8 4.07 -8.04 -25.35
C PRO A 8 3.21 -8.31 -26.60
N THR A 9 1.89 -8.16 -26.42
CA THR A 9 0.90 -8.30 -27.49
C THR A 9 0.59 -6.95 -28.12
N PRO A 10 -0.02 -6.92 -29.34
CA PRO A 10 -0.48 -5.67 -29.95
C PRO A 10 -1.42 -4.83 -29.06
N GLU A 11 -2.13 -5.48 -28.15
CA GLU A 11 -2.95 -4.79 -27.16
C GLU A 11 -2.14 -3.74 -26.37
N PHE A 12 -0.90 -4.07 -25.98
CA PHE A 12 -0.03 -3.17 -25.22
C PHE A 12 0.89 -2.33 -26.12
N THR A 13 1.44 -2.91 -27.20
CA THR A 13 2.41 -2.24 -28.05
C THR A 13 1.78 -1.26 -29.03
N GLU A 14 0.52 -1.45 -29.41
CA GLU A 14 -0.19 -0.59 -30.35
C GLU A 14 -1.34 0.18 -29.71
N HIS A 15 -2.08 -0.45 -28.79
CA HIS A 15 -3.31 0.11 -28.22
C HIS A 15 -3.19 0.51 -26.75
N GLY A 16 -2.05 0.21 -26.11
CA GLY A 16 -1.76 0.55 -24.71
C GLY A 16 -1.51 2.05 -24.50
N ASN A 17 -1.59 2.47 -23.26
CA ASN A 17 -1.39 3.86 -22.86
C ASN A 17 0.02 4.39 -23.18
N ILE A 18 1.06 3.55 -23.04
CA ILE A 18 2.44 3.90 -23.44
C ILE A 18 2.50 4.19 -24.94
N ALA A 19 1.96 3.29 -25.76
CA ALA A 19 1.95 3.46 -27.21
C ALA A 19 1.19 4.72 -27.62
N ALA A 20 0.06 5.00 -26.97
CA ALA A 20 -0.71 6.22 -27.20
C ALA A 20 0.08 7.49 -26.86
N PHE A 21 0.79 7.47 -25.71
CA PHE A 21 1.65 8.57 -25.30
C PHE A 21 2.82 8.78 -26.27
N CYS A 22 3.50 7.71 -26.67
CA CYS A 22 4.60 7.76 -27.61
C CYS A 22 4.17 8.35 -28.97
N ARG A 23 3.05 7.86 -29.55
CA ARG A 23 2.49 8.42 -30.80
C ARG A 23 2.15 9.91 -30.68
N LYS A 24 1.50 10.31 -29.58
CA LYS A 24 1.12 11.70 -29.33
C LYS A 24 2.32 12.65 -29.26
N HIS A 25 3.47 12.16 -28.82
CA HIS A 25 4.66 12.98 -28.57
C HIS A 25 5.84 12.70 -29.51
N GLY A 26 5.62 11.92 -30.60
CA GLY A 26 6.65 11.64 -31.60
C GLY A 26 7.84 10.86 -31.04
N ILE A 27 7.59 9.78 -30.31
CA ILE A 27 8.59 8.89 -29.74
C ILE A 27 8.52 7.55 -30.49
N ASP A 28 9.47 7.31 -31.37
CA ASP A 28 9.44 6.15 -32.26
C ASP A 28 10.11 4.90 -31.64
N GLY A 29 11.08 5.08 -30.75
CA GLY A 29 11.79 4.02 -30.02
C GLY A 29 11.01 3.42 -28.83
N GLY A 30 9.71 3.72 -28.70
CA GLY A 30 8.83 3.12 -27.72
C GLY A 30 9.21 3.42 -26.26
N TYR A 31 9.02 2.40 -25.38
CA TYR A 31 9.22 2.59 -23.94
C TYR A 31 10.64 3.02 -23.58
N ARG A 32 11.67 2.43 -24.19
CA ARG A 32 13.09 2.72 -23.83
C ARG A 32 13.47 4.16 -24.16
N GLU A 33 13.05 4.67 -25.32
CA GLU A 33 13.27 6.07 -25.68
C GLU A 33 12.48 6.99 -24.75
N LEU A 34 11.20 6.65 -24.48
CA LEU A 34 10.38 7.41 -23.52
C LEU A 34 11.02 7.46 -22.14
N GLN A 35 11.52 6.33 -21.62
CA GLN A 35 12.19 6.24 -20.33
C GLN A 35 13.43 7.15 -20.30
N ASN A 36 14.32 7.03 -21.28
CA ASN A 36 15.51 7.87 -21.37
C ASN A 36 15.13 9.36 -21.44
N ARG A 37 14.16 9.73 -22.29
CA ARG A 37 13.70 11.11 -22.41
C ARG A 37 13.02 11.62 -21.14
N SER A 38 12.33 10.76 -20.40
CA SER A 38 11.66 11.13 -19.14
C SER A 38 12.66 11.49 -18.03
N VAL A 39 13.84 10.88 -18.06
CA VAL A 39 14.93 11.14 -17.10
C VAL A 39 15.78 12.32 -17.54
N THR A 40 16.16 12.40 -18.81
CA THR A 40 16.99 13.49 -19.34
C THR A 40 16.24 14.84 -19.45
N HIS A 41 14.92 14.79 -19.58
CA HIS A 41 14.05 15.96 -19.67
C HIS A 41 12.85 15.83 -18.70
N PRO A 42 13.05 15.79 -17.37
CA PRO A 42 12.00 15.45 -16.42
C PRO A 42 10.87 16.50 -16.41
N GLN A 43 11.15 17.77 -16.61
CA GLN A 43 10.11 18.80 -16.68
C GLN A 43 9.18 18.57 -17.88
N TRP A 44 9.75 18.25 -19.06
CA TRP A 44 9.01 17.93 -20.25
C TRP A 44 8.08 16.72 -20.01
N PHE A 45 8.61 15.67 -19.37
CA PHE A 45 7.85 14.45 -19.13
C PHE A 45 6.71 14.70 -18.13
N TRP A 46 7.00 15.26 -16.96
CA TRP A 46 5.98 15.40 -15.91
C TRP A 46 4.88 16.41 -16.26
N GLU A 47 5.17 17.44 -17.06
CA GLU A 47 4.15 18.33 -17.60
C GLU A 47 3.16 17.58 -18.48
N ARG A 48 3.68 16.77 -19.40
CA ARG A 48 2.87 16.02 -20.38
C ARG A 48 2.16 14.84 -19.71
N ALA A 49 2.81 14.16 -18.78
CA ALA A 49 2.19 13.11 -18.01
C ALA A 49 1.02 13.64 -17.16
N ALA A 50 1.18 14.77 -16.47
CA ALA A 50 0.10 15.40 -15.71
C ALA A 50 -1.10 15.76 -16.60
N ALA A 51 -0.86 16.27 -17.82
CA ALA A 51 -1.89 16.56 -18.80
C ALA A 51 -2.57 15.29 -19.34
N ASP A 52 -1.79 14.24 -19.63
CA ASP A 52 -2.28 12.97 -20.18
C ASP A 52 -3.09 12.17 -19.13
N ILE A 53 -2.67 12.19 -17.86
CA ILE A 53 -3.41 11.65 -16.73
C ILE A 53 -4.70 12.44 -16.48
N GLY A 54 -4.74 13.72 -16.88
CA GLY A 54 -5.88 14.62 -16.73
C GLY A 54 -5.98 15.25 -15.36
N ILE A 55 -4.85 15.68 -14.81
CA ILE A 55 -4.83 16.49 -13.59
C ILE A 55 -5.56 17.81 -13.84
N VAL A 56 -6.48 18.15 -12.94
CA VAL A 56 -7.25 19.40 -12.99
C VAL A 56 -6.57 20.45 -12.12
N TRP A 57 -6.11 21.53 -12.78
CA TRP A 57 -5.52 22.68 -12.10
C TRP A 57 -6.57 23.78 -11.93
N HIS A 58 -6.80 24.25 -10.70
CA HIS A 58 -7.57 25.47 -10.47
C HIS A 58 -6.77 26.72 -10.83
N THR A 59 -5.46 26.63 -10.57
CA THR A 59 -4.44 27.57 -11.07
C THR A 59 -3.30 26.75 -11.62
N PRO A 60 -2.93 26.88 -12.88
CA PRO A 60 -1.79 26.18 -13.45
C PRO A 60 -0.49 26.50 -12.69
N PRO A 61 0.42 25.52 -12.55
CA PRO A 61 1.72 25.78 -11.93
C PRO A 61 2.57 26.70 -12.80
N ARG A 62 3.42 27.50 -12.17
CA ARG A 62 4.35 28.41 -12.87
C ARG A 62 5.49 27.66 -13.56
N ARG A 63 5.88 26.51 -12.99
CA ARG A 63 6.88 25.56 -13.49
C ARG A 63 6.60 24.17 -12.94
N VAL A 64 7.19 23.17 -13.54
CA VAL A 64 6.93 21.75 -13.18
C VAL A 64 7.61 21.41 -11.86
N CYS A 65 8.88 21.81 -11.69
CA CYS A 65 9.59 21.63 -10.42
C CYS A 65 10.48 22.83 -10.08
N ASP A 66 10.84 22.93 -8.83
CA ASP A 66 11.83 23.85 -8.27
C ASP A 66 12.76 23.05 -7.37
N ASP A 67 13.92 22.72 -7.89
CA ASP A 67 14.95 21.89 -7.28
C ASP A 67 16.16 22.68 -6.76
N THR A 68 16.07 24.02 -6.75
CA THR A 68 17.14 24.92 -6.31
C THR A 68 17.64 24.65 -4.89
N GLY A 69 16.81 24.03 -4.05
CA GLY A 69 17.17 23.61 -2.69
C GLY A 69 17.73 22.18 -2.59
N GLY A 70 18.04 21.53 -3.73
CA GLY A 70 18.47 20.14 -3.82
C GLY A 70 17.32 19.13 -3.69
N ILE A 71 17.63 17.84 -3.91
CA ILE A 71 16.66 16.74 -4.02
C ILE A 71 15.70 16.67 -2.83
N ALA A 72 16.20 16.79 -1.60
CA ALA A 72 15.41 16.72 -0.37
C ALA A 72 14.41 17.86 -0.19
N SER A 73 14.60 18.97 -0.91
CA SER A 73 13.81 20.19 -0.78
C SER A 73 13.04 20.56 -2.06
N THR A 74 13.08 19.71 -3.08
CA THR A 74 12.40 19.93 -4.36
C THR A 74 10.90 20.15 -4.16
N ARG A 75 10.37 21.17 -4.82
CA ARG A 75 8.94 21.47 -4.84
C ARG A 75 8.37 21.18 -6.22
N TRP A 76 7.38 20.31 -6.27
CA TRP A 76 6.69 19.96 -7.51
C TRP A 76 5.49 20.85 -7.74
N PHE A 77 5.34 21.32 -8.98
CA PHE A 77 4.25 22.18 -9.45
C PHE A 77 4.05 23.46 -8.65
N PRO A 78 5.15 24.23 -8.36
CA PRO A 78 5.08 25.43 -7.53
C PRO A 78 4.21 26.52 -8.15
N GLY A 79 3.42 27.18 -7.28
CA GLY A 79 2.43 28.19 -7.67
C GLY A 79 1.12 27.62 -8.20
N GLY A 80 1.05 26.31 -8.46
CA GLY A 80 -0.16 25.64 -8.85
C GLY A 80 -1.16 25.47 -7.70
N ARG A 81 -2.44 25.40 -8.04
CA ARG A 81 -3.54 25.06 -7.11
C ARG A 81 -4.39 23.96 -7.70
N THR A 82 -4.75 23.01 -6.89
CA THR A 82 -5.55 21.82 -7.29
C THR A 82 -6.27 21.24 -6.08
N ASN A 83 -7.15 20.30 -6.34
CA ASN A 83 -7.61 19.30 -5.39
C ASN A 83 -7.73 17.97 -6.11
N LEU A 84 -7.17 16.89 -5.55
CA LEU A 84 -7.21 15.58 -6.21
C LEU A 84 -8.64 15.08 -6.50
N VAL A 85 -9.65 15.54 -5.71
CA VAL A 85 -11.06 15.20 -5.93
C VAL A 85 -11.55 15.66 -7.31
N ASP A 86 -11.09 16.82 -7.79
CA ASP A 86 -11.47 17.33 -9.11
C ASP A 86 -10.92 16.47 -10.23
N SER A 87 -9.72 15.96 -10.07
CA SER A 87 -9.07 15.08 -11.05
C SER A 87 -9.64 13.66 -11.01
N CYS A 88 -9.91 13.13 -9.81
CA CYS A 88 -10.36 11.75 -9.61
C CYS A 88 -11.87 11.58 -9.82
N LEU A 89 -12.70 12.59 -9.47
CA LEU A 89 -14.16 12.46 -9.48
C LEU A 89 -14.82 13.47 -10.42
N HIS A 90 -14.72 14.76 -10.12
CA HIS A 90 -15.51 15.79 -10.83
C HIS A 90 -15.21 15.88 -12.31
N ARG A 91 -13.97 15.59 -12.74
CA ARG A 91 -13.63 15.54 -14.16
C ARG A 91 -14.51 14.53 -14.90
N HIS A 92 -14.69 13.34 -14.34
CA HIS A 92 -15.50 12.29 -14.95
C HIS A 92 -16.98 12.65 -14.98
N LEU A 93 -17.49 13.36 -13.96
CA LEU A 93 -18.85 13.88 -13.97
C LEU A 93 -19.05 14.87 -15.14
N ARG A 94 -18.10 15.83 -15.29
CA ARG A 94 -18.12 16.80 -16.41
C ARG A 94 -18.01 16.14 -17.78
N GLN A 95 -17.40 14.97 -17.87
CA GLN A 95 -17.26 14.16 -19.09
C GLN A 95 -18.47 13.22 -19.33
N GLY A 96 -19.53 13.33 -18.53
CA GLY A 96 -20.73 12.49 -18.67
C GLY A 96 -20.58 11.06 -18.15
N ARG A 97 -19.49 10.74 -17.45
CA ARG A 97 -19.21 9.41 -16.89
C ARG A 97 -19.71 9.23 -15.43
N GLY A 98 -20.53 10.13 -14.93
CA GLY A 98 -21.01 10.08 -13.54
C GLY A 98 -21.67 8.76 -13.14
N ARG A 99 -22.37 8.11 -14.07
CA ARG A 99 -23.03 6.81 -13.84
C ARG A 99 -22.11 5.60 -13.97
N ALA A 100 -20.85 5.77 -14.40
CA ALA A 100 -19.89 4.68 -14.44
C ALA A 100 -19.56 4.21 -13.02
N PRO A 101 -19.29 2.90 -12.81
CA PRO A 101 -18.88 2.39 -11.51
C PRO A 101 -17.49 2.93 -11.14
N ALA A 102 -17.38 3.54 -9.94
CA ALA A 102 -16.11 3.97 -9.37
C ALA A 102 -15.59 2.98 -8.32
N LEU A 103 -16.50 2.36 -7.58
CA LEU A 103 -16.19 1.37 -6.56
C LEU A 103 -17.17 0.20 -6.65
N ARG A 104 -16.64 -1.00 -6.72
CA ARG A 104 -17.33 -2.26 -6.34
C ARG A 104 -16.80 -2.68 -4.99
N TRP A 105 -17.66 -3.22 -4.14
CA TRP A 105 -17.23 -3.71 -2.85
C TRP A 105 -17.96 -5.00 -2.49
N GLU A 106 -17.27 -5.84 -1.74
CA GLU A 106 -17.85 -7.06 -1.19
C GLU A 106 -17.28 -7.34 0.19
N ARG A 107 -18.12 -7.85 1.10
CA ARG A 107 -17.76 -8.33 2.42
C ARG A 107 -17.62 -9.85 2.42
N GLU A 108 -16.99 -10.38 3.48
CA GLU A 108 -16.78 -11.82 3.62
C GLU A 108 -18.09 -12.62 3.70
N ASP A 109 -19.16 -12.01 4.20
CA ASP A 109 -20.51 -12.59 4.27
C ASP A 109 -21.27 -12.59 2.93
N GLY A 110 -20.66 -12.10 1.86
CA GLY A 110 -21.26 -11.99 0.54
C GLY A 110 -22.07 -10.72 0.29
N THR A 111 -22.24 -9.86 1.30
CA THR A 111 -22.86 -8.54 1.10
C THR A 111 -22.01 -7.71 0.16
N LYS A 112 -22.59 -7.20 -0.92
CA LYS A 112 -21.87 -6.47 -1.97
C LYS A 112 -22.65 -5.31 -2.54
N GLY A 113 -21.97 -4.38 -3.17
CA GLY A 113 -22.60 -3.24 -3.81
C GLY A 113 -21.66 -2.51 -4.77
N VAL A 114 -22.22 -1.48 -5.40
CA VAL A 114 -21.52 -0.63 -6.37
C VAL A 114 -21.79 0.82 -6.00
N LEU A 115 -20.78 1.67 -6.10
CA LEU A 115 -20.93 3.13 -6.08
C LEU A 115 -20.44 3.68 -7.41
N THR A 116 -21.27 4.51 -8.03
CA THR A 116 -20.91 5.27 -9.23
C THR A 116 -20.05 6.48 -8.88
N TYR A 117 -19.42 7.11 -9.89
CA TYR A 117 -18.68 8.36 -9.68
C TYR A 117 -19.54 9.46 -9.09
N ASP A 118 -20.81 9.60 -9.52
CA ASP A 118 -21.77 10.54 -8.95
C ASP A 118 -22.02 10.27 -7.48
N GLU A 119 -22.24 9.01 -7.11
CA GLU A 119 -22.50 8.61 -5.71
C GLU A 119 -21.28 8.81 -4.82
N VAL A 120 -20.06 8.47 -5.28
CA VAL A 120 -18.83 8.73 -4.53
C VAL A 120 -18.64 10.23 -4.33
N ALA A 121 -18.84 11.05 -5.37
CA ALA A 121 -18.73 12.50 -5.27
C ALA A 121 -19.75 13.07 -4.27
N ALA A 122 -21.01 12.66 -4.35
CA ALA A 122 -22.07 13.10 -3.43
C ALA A 122 -21.84 12.65 -1.99
N ARG A 123 -21.49 11.37 -1.77
CA ARG A 123 -21.24 10.84 -0.43
C ARG A 123 -20.00 11.49 0.21
N SER A 124 -18.90 11.66 -0.55
CA SER A 124 -17.71 12.34 -0.04
C SER A 124 -17.97 13.81 0.28
N ALA A 125 -18.84 14.50 -0.45
CA ALA A 125 -19.22 15.88 -0.15
C ALA A 125 -19.99 15.99 1.18
N ARG A 126 -20.93 15.08 1.44
CA ARG A 126 -21.70 15.05 2.70
C ARG A 126 -20.82 14.67 3.89
N VAL A 127 -19.98 13.64 3.74
CA VAL A 127 -19.02 13.27 4.81
C VAL A 127 -18.05 14.42 5.11
N ALA A 128 -17.59 15.13 4.09
CA ALA A 128 -16.75 16.32 4.25
C ALA A 128 -17.49 17.45 5.01
N GLY A 129 -18.78 17.66 4.71
CA GLY A 129 -19.63 18.58 5.46
C GLY A 129 -19.79 18.20 6.93
N GLY A 130 -19.99 16.90 7.17
CA GLY A 130 -20.04 16.36 8.54
C GLY A 130 -18.73 16.55 9.31
N LEU A 131 -17.58 16.34 8.65
CA LEU A 131 -16.26 16.62 9.25
C LEU A 131 -16.09 18.11 9.59
N ARG A 132 -16.53 19.03 8.73
CA ARG A 132 -16.54 20.47 9.03
C ARG A 132 -17.44 20.79 10.21
N ALA A 133 -18.62 20.16 10.31
CA ALA A 133 -19.52 20.34 11.45
C ALA A 133 -18.91 19.86 12.78
N LEU A 134 -17.98 18.90 12.72
CA LEU A 134 -17.14 18.48 13.85
C LEU A 134 -15.94 19.43 14.11
N GLY A 135 -15.83 20.53 13.37
CA GLY A 135 -14.75 21.52 13.50
C GLY A 135 -13.45 21.13 12.83
N VAL A 136 -13.48 20.19 11.86
CA VAL A 136 -12.28 19.85 11.05
C VAL A 136 -12.01 20.96 10.03
N ALA A 137 -10.81 21.52 10.10
CA ALA A 137 -10.30 22.55 9.19
C ALA A 137 -9.23 22.00 8.23
N GLU A 138 -8.78 22.83 7.28
CA GLU A 138 -7.65 22.55 6.42
C GLU A 138 -6.40 22.21 7.28
N GLY A 139 -5.69 21.15 6.91
CA GLY A 139 -4.52 20.66 7.63
C GLY A 139 -4.81 19.84 8.89
N ASP A 140 -6.06 19.76 9.37
CA ASP A 140 -6.39 18.87 10.48
C ASP A 140 -6.32 17.40 10.06
N ARG A 141 -5.92 16.53 10.99
CA ARG A 141 -5.76 15.10 10.74
C ARG A 141 -7.00 14.35 11.18
N VAL A 142 -7.50 13.54 10.25
CA VAL A 142 -8.63 12.62 10.44
C VAL A 142 -8.10 11.19 10.30
N ALA A 143 -8.14 10.43 11.39
CA ALA A 143 -7.71 9.04 11.35
C ALA A 143 -8.86 8.12 10.93
N GLY A 144 -8.54 7.14 10.08
CA GLY A 144 -9.48 6.11 9.61
C GLY A 144 -9.01 4.72 10.04
N TYR A 145 -9.67 4.13 11.04
CA TYR A 145 -9.49 2.73 11.45
C TYR A 145 -10.64 1.89 10.87
N LEU A 146 -10.54 1.62 9.58
CA LEU A 146 -11.61 1.04 8.77
C LEU A 146 -11.09 -0.16 7.97
N PRO A 147 -11.90 -1.19 7.73
CA PRO A 147 -11.59 -2.21 6.73
C PRO A 147 -11.71 -1.64 5.32
N ALA A 148 -11.20 -2.39 4.32
CA ALA A 148 -11.37 -2.04 2.91
C ALA A 148 -12.85 -2.11 2.51
N GLY A 149 -13.43 -0.96 2.17
CA GLY A 149 -14.85 -0.84 1.87
C GLY A 149 -15.25 0.58 1.48
N PRO A 150 -16.56 0.81 1.27
CA PRO A 150 -17.07 2.09 0.80
C PRO A 150 -16.76 3.25 1.74
N GLU A 151 -16.77 3.03 3.07
CA GLU A 151 -16.52 4.08 4.03
C GLU A 151 -15.07 4.56 3.99
N ALA A 152 -14.10 3.64 3.87
CA ALA A 152 -12.68 3.99 3.73
C ALA A 152 -12.41 4.74 2.41
N PHE A 153 -13.05 4.31 1.33
CA PHE A 153 -12.94 4.94 0.02
C PHE A 153 -13.56 6.35 0.01
N VAL A 154 -14.76 6.51 0.57
CA VAL A 154 -15.44 7.81 0.68
C VAL A 154 -14.68 8.75 1.61
N LEU A 155 -14.13 8.27 2.74
CA LEU A 155 -13.38 9.07 3.70
C LEU A 155 -12.11 9.67 3.09
N LEU A 156 -11.41 8.92 2.20
CA LEU A 156 -10.25 9.43 1.47
C LEU A 156 -10.59 10.71 0.69
N PHE A 157 -11.66 10.68 -0.11
CA PHE A 157 -12.07 11.83 -0.90
C PHE A 157 -12.73 12.92 -0.06
N ALA A 158 -13.40 12.58 1.04
CA ALA A 158 -14.00 13.56 1.95
C ALA A 158 -12.94 14.40 2.65
N CYS A 159 -11.88 13.79 3.17
CA CYS A 159 -10.75 14.52 3.76
C CYS A 159 -10.06 15.40 2.73
N ALA A 160 -9.74 14.84 1.57
CA ALA A 160 -9.09 15.59 0.48
C ALA A 160 -9.92 16.81 0.04
N ARG A 161 -11.25 16.68 -0.04
CA ARG A 161 -12.18 17.72 -0.46
C ARG A 161 -12.03 19.00 0.33
N ILE A 162 -11.89 18.90 1.65
CA ILE A 162 -11.79 20.04 2.56
C ILE A 162 -10.37 20.40 2.98
N GLY A 163 -9.35 19.75 2.39
CA GLY A 163 -7.94 19.96 2.73
C GLY A 163 -7.52 19.36 4.08
N ALA A 164 -8.32 18.46 4.65
CA ALA A 164 -7.93 17.67 5.81
C ALA A 164 -6.96 16.55 5.41
N VAL A 165 -6.10 16.14 6.33
CA VAL A 165 -5.10 15.11 6.13
C VAL A 165 -5.63 13.77 6.62
N LEU A 166 -5.84 12.82 5.73
CA LEU A 166 -6.22 11.46 6.11
C LEU A 166 -5.03 10.75 6.74
N VAL A 167 -5.26 10.08 7.88
CA VAL A 167 -4.32 9.19 8.56
C VAL A 167 -4.92 7.79 8.58
N PRO A 168 -4.74 7.00 7.53
CA PRO A 168 -5.32 5.67 7.51
C PRO A 168 -4.53 4.74 8.42
N LEU A 169 -5.27 3.98 9.23
CA LEU A 169 -4.74 3.02 10.17
C LEU A 169 -5.05 1.61 9.67
N PHE A 170 -4.07 0.73 9.77
CA PHE A 170 -4.25 -0.66 9.41
C PHE A 170 -5.37 -1.30 10.26
N SER A 171 -6.36 -1.90 9.60
CA SER A 171 -7.56 -2.45 10.25
C SER A 171 -7.30 -3.63 11.21
N GLY A 172 -6.07 -4.13 11.25
CA GLY A 172 -5.60 -5.15 12.18
C GLY A 172 -4.75 -4.63 13.33
N PHE A 173 -4.58 -3.30 13.48
CA PHE A 173 -3.82 -2.76 14.60
C PHE A 173 -4.52 -3.00 15.93
N GLY A 174 -3.71 -3.33 16.96
CA GLY A 174 -4.14 -3.33 18.35
C GLY A 174 -4.09 -1.91 18.95
N THR A 175 -4.56 -1.81 20.19
CA THR A 175 -4.73 -0.56 20.95
C THR A 175 -3.49 0.35 20.96
N GLU A 176 -2.32 -0.20 21.28
CA GLU A 176 -1.07 0.57 21.36
C GLU A 176 -0.66 1.16 20.01
N ALA A 177 -0.74 0.34 18.96
CA ALA A 177 -0.39 0.76 17.60
C ALA A 177 -1.26 1.91 17.10
N ILE A 178 -2.55 1.88 17.44
CA ILE A 178 -3.50 2.96 17.13
C ILE A 178 -3.15 4.20 17.95
N ALA A 179 -3.02 4.07 19.27
CA ALA A 179 -2.76 5.20 20.17
C ALA A 179 -1.50 5.98 19.77
N VAL A 180 -0.39 5.29 19.55
CA VAL A 180 0.88 5.92 19.15
C VAL A 180 0.74 6.73 17.86
N ARG A 181 0.02 6.22 16.86
CA ARG A 181 -0.18 6.91 15.57
C ARG A 181 -1.15 8.08 15.67
N LEU A 182 -2.19 7.97 16.51
CA LEU A 182 -3.11 9.09 16.78
C LEU A 182 -2.38 10.24 17.44
N VAL A 183 -1.54 9.96 18.45
CA VAL A 183 -0.73 10.96 19.15
C VAL A 183 0.32 11.57 18.23
N ASP A 184 1.06 10.76 17.50
CA ASP A 184 2.09 11.24 16.55
C ASP A 184 1.49 12.17 15.50
N ALA A 185 0.40 11.76 14.87
CA ALA A 185 -0.32 12.58 13.91
C ALA A 185 -0.98 13.81 14.56
N GLY A 186 -1.31 13.76 15.86
CA GLY A 186 -2.19 14.75 16.50
C GLY A 186 -3.58 14.73 15.87
N ALA A 187 -4.14 13.53 15.68
CA ALA A 187 -5.45 13.35 15.05
C ALA A 187 -6.57 13.97 15.89
N ARG A 188 -7.49 14.70 15.24
CA ARG A 188 -8.66 15.34 15.92
C ARG A 188 -9.90 14.47 15.89
N VAL A 189 -10.05 13.67 14.85
CA VAL A 189 -11.18 12.77 14.64
C VAL A 189 -10.64 11.37 14.39
N LEU A 190 -11.26 10.37 15.01
CA LEU A 190 -11.08 8.97 14.69
C LEU A 190 -12.38 8.42 14.10
N VAL A 191 -12.33 7.89 12.88
CA VAL A 191 -13.43 7.14 12.25
C VAL A 191 -13.09 5.66 12.37
N THR A 192 -13.98 4.85 12.95
CA THR A 192 -13.77 3.41 13.12
C THR A 192 -15.00 2.62 12.69
N ALA A 193 -14.80 1.41 12.21
CA ALA A 193 -15.89 0.45 12.10
C ALA A 193 -16.25 -0.09 13.49
N ALA A 194 -17.52 -0.44 13.72
CA ALA A 194 -17.90 -1.14 14.94
C ALA A 194 -17.26 -2.53 15.00
N ALA A 195 -17.24 -3.24 13.87
CA ALA A 195 -16.60 -4.53 13.75
C ALA A 195 -16.14 -4.82 12.32
N ALA A 196 -15.31 -5.85 12.15
CA ALA A 196 -14.96 -6.47 10.88
C ALA A 196 -15.02 -7.98 11.00
N THR A 197 -15.29 -8.70 9.90
CA THR A 197 -15.30 -10.16 9.86
C THR A 197 -14.11 -10.69 9.09
N ARG A 198 -13.48 -11.77 9.59
CA ARG A 198 -12.36 -12.47 8.94
C ARG A 198 -12.36 -13.94 9.33
N HIS A 199 -12.20 -14.83 8.36
CA HIS A 199 -12.35 -16.28 8.55
C HIS A 199 -13.62 -16.64 9.34
N GLY A 200 -14.74 -15.97 9.04
CA GLY A 200 -16.00 -16.14 9.74
C GLY A 200 -16.03 -15.59 11.17
N ARG A 201 -14.93 -15.01 11.67
CA ARG A 201 -14.87 -14.46 13.04
C ARG A 201 -15.06 -12.95 13.03
N ARG A 202 -15.89 -12.47 13.93
CA ARG A 202 -16.13 -11.03 14.14
C ARG A 202 -15.09 -10.46 15.09
N TYR A 203 -14.48 -9.36 14.70
CA TYR A 203 -13.51 -8.57 15.49
C TYR A 203 -14.16 -7.26 15.89
N ASP A 204 -14.17 -6.96 17.19
CA ASP A 204 -14.69 -5.71 17.76
C ASP A 204 -13.67 -4.60 17.60
N MET A 205 -13.81 -3.81 16.54
CA MET A 205 -12.90 -2.68 16.24
C MET A 205 -13.23 -1.47 17.13
N GLU A 206 -14.49 -1.27 17.49
CA GLU A 206 -14.91 -0.12 18.32
C GLU A 206 -14.28 -0.20 19.71
N THR A 207 -14.30 -1.37 20.37
CA THR A 207 -13.67 -1.54 21.68
C THR A 207 -12.17 -1.29 21.62
N VAL A 208 -11.47 -1.78 20.59
CA VAL A 208 -10.04 -1.51 20.38
C VAL A 208 -9.79 0.00 20.21
N ALA A 209 -10.59 0.67 19.37
CA ALA A 209 -10.50 2.11 19.15
C ALA A 209 -10.74 2.92 20.45
N ARG A 210 -11.79 2.61 21.21
CA ARG A 210 -12.10 3.28 22.49
C ARG A 210 -10.99 3.11 23.52
N THR A 211 -10.40 1.91 23.60
CA THR A 211 -9.27 1.66 24.49
C THR A 211 -8.03 2.48 24.09
N ALA A 212 -7.78 2.62 22.76
CA ALA A 212 -6.70 3.46 22.26
C ALA A 212 -6.89 4.94 22.58
N LEU A 213 -8.14 5.43 22.58
CA LEU A 213 -8.50 6.82 22.87
C LEU A 213 -8.20 7.22 24.32
N ALA A 214 -8.17 6.29 25.26
CA ALA A 214 -7.74 6.58 26.64
C ALA A 214 -6.29 7.10 26.71
N LYS A 215 -5.45 6.76 25.70
CA LYS A 215 -4.06 7.20 25.57
C LYS A 215 -3.87 8.32 24.53
N ALA A 216 -4.87 8.60 23.71
CA ALA A 216 -4.80 9.55 22.61
C ALA A 216 -5.75 10.74 22.85
N THR A 217 -5.48 11.54 23.88
CA THR A 217 -6.29 12.68 24.33
C THR A 217 -6.39 13.83 23.30
N CYS A 218 -5.60 13.80 22.23
CA CYS A 218 -5.71 14.75 21.12
C CYS A 218 -6.99 14.56 20.28
N VAL A 219 -7.61 13.37 20.33
CA VAL A 219 -8.82 13.05 19.56
C VAL A 219 -10.02 13.61 20.28
N ARG A 220 -10.78 14.48 19.59
CA ARG A 220 -11.98 15.15 20.13
C ARG A 220 -13.28 14.45 19.77
N HIS A 221 -13.28 13.72 18.64
CA HIS A 221 -14.46 13.07 18.11
C HIS A 221 -14.16 11.63 17.68
N LEU A 222 -15.04 10.71 18.09
CA LEU A 222 -15.10 9.34 17.61
C LEU A 222 -16.31 9.18 16.71
N VAL A 223 -16.09 8.77 15.46
CA VAL A 223 -17.16 8.43 14.50
C VAL A 223 -17.20 6.92 14.34
N VAL A 224 -18.36 6.30 14.60
CA VAL A 224 -18.52 4.85 14.50
C VAL A 224 -19.37 4.49 13.30
N VAL A 225 -18.81 3.68 12.40
CA VAL A 225 -19.52 3.04 11.30
C VAL A 225 -20.20 1.79 11.85
N ARG A 226 -21.54 1.78 11.87
CA ARG A 226 -22.35 0.62 12.27
C ARG A 226 -23.08 0.07 11.07
N GLU A 227 -23.19 -1.23 10.98
CA GLU A 227 -24.11 -1.87 10.04
C GLU A 227 -25.53 -1.59 10.51
N GLU A 228 -26.37 -1.07 9.63
CA GLU A 228 -27.80 -0.94 9.95
C GLU A 228 -28.44 -2.35 9.90
N PRO A 229 -29.10 -2.79 10.98
CA PRO A 229 -29.85 -4.03 10.93
C PRO A 229 -31.00 -3.87 9.92
N GLY A 230 -30.95 -4.58 8.81
CA GLY A 230 -32.08 -4.72 7.91
C GLY A 230 -32.25 -3.65 6.81
N ALA A 231 -31.20 -2.92 6.43
CA ALA A 231 -31.24 -2.22 5.15
C ALA A 231 -31.21 -3.29 4.03
N PRO A 232 -32.29 -3.44 3.23
CA PRO A 232 -32.22 -4.31 2.06
C PRO A 232 -31.11 -3.78 1.13
N PRO A 233 -30.46 -4.64 0.33
CA PRO A 233 -29.56 -4.17 -0.70
C PRO A 233 -30.35 -3.15 -1.54
N ASP A 234 -29.80 -1.93 -1.66
CA ASP A 234 -30.43 -0.82 -2.40
C ASP A 234 -30.75 -1.31 -3.82
N PRO A 235 -32.04 -1.47 -4.20
CA PRO A 235 -32.42 -1.89 -5.52
C PRO A 235 -32.36 -0.66 -6.46
N SER A 236 -31.21 -0.01 -6.60
CA SER A 236 -31.02 1.05 -7.58
C SER A 236 -30.95 0.49 -9.00
N GLY A 237 -32.07 -0.02 -9.46
CA GLY A 237 -32.30 -0.58 -10.78
C GLY A 237 -33.73 -0.46 -11.27
N GLN A 238 -34.65 0.26 -10.59
CA GLN A 238 -35.99 0.48 -11.17
C GLN A 238 -36.61 1.82 -10.76
N SER A 239 -36.76 2.66 -11.77
CA SER A 239 -37.86 3.60 -12.05
C SER A 239 -38.59 4.25 -10.85
N ARG A 240 -38.23 5.49 -10.54
CA ARG A 240 -39.15 6.42 -9.89
C ARG A 240 -40.33 6.72 -10.82
N ARG A 241 -41.47 6.12 -10.59
CA ARG A 241 -42.77 6.66 -11.01
C ARG A 241 -43.60 6.94 -9.77
N ASN A 242 -43.94 8.22 -9.61
CA ASN A 242 -45.07 8.80 -8.91
C ASN A 242 -45.46 8.28 -7.52
N MET A 243 -45.20 9.11 -6.50
CA MET A 243 -46.10 9.20 -5.34
C MET A 243 -46.55 10.66 -5.14
N PRO A 244 -47.83 10.85 -4.80
CA PRO A 244 -48.44 12.18 -4.69
C PRO A 244 -48.10 12.88 -3.38
N SER A 245 -48.07 14.20 -3.42
CA SER A 245 -47.90 15.13 -2.30
C SER A 245 -49.04 15.03 -1.27
N ALA A 246 -48.73 14.93 0.00
CA ALA A 246 -49.67 15.12 1.12
C ALA A 246 -49.36 16.41 1.88
N PRO A 247 -50.34 17.03 2.52
CA PRO A 247 -50.35 18.46 2.76
C PRO A 247 -49.71 18.90 4.09
N VAL A 248 -49.28 20.16 4.10
CA VAL A 248 -48.76 20.93 5.22
C VAL A 248 -49.84 21.12 6.27
N GLY A 249 -49.55 20.77 7.52
CA GLY A 249 -50.32 21.11 8.70
C GLY A 249 -49.49 21.89 9.71
N ALA A 250 -50.02 23.06 10.12
CA ALA A 250 -49.38 24.07 10.92
C ALA A 250 -49.38 23.82 12.44
N GLY A 251 -48.33 24.29 13.10
CA GLY A 251 -48.41 25.04 14.33
C GLY A 251 -48.36 24.30 15.68
N ALA A 252 -47.27 24.52 16.42
CA ALA A 252 -47.34 24.87 17.84
C ALA A 252 -45.99 25.39 18.36
N THR A 253 -46.04 26.55 18.96
CA THR A 253 -44.94 27.33 19.55
C THR A 253 -44.52 26.82 20.95
N PRO A 254 -43.37 27.24 21.45
CA PRO A 254 -42.70 26.61 22.59
C PRO A 254 -43.08 27.26 23.95
N ARG A 255 -42.98 26.49 25.00
CA ARG A 255 -43.02 27.00 26.37
C ARG A 255 -41.68 26.80 27.08
N ALA A 256 -41.12 27.94 27.43
CA ALA A 256 -39.97 28.06 28.31
C ALA A 256 -40.32 27.79 29.78
N SER A 257 -39.41 27.16 30.50
CA SER A 257 -39.31 27.35 31.97
C SER A 257 -37.87 27.15 32.42
N ARG A 258 -37.32 28.19 33.04
CA ARG A 258 -36.12 28.29 33.88
C ARG A 258 -36.61 28.38 35.35
N PRO A 259 -35.71 28.45 36.35
CA PRO A 259 -34.64 27.61 36.84
C PRO A 259 -34.75 27.37 38.36
N SER A 260 -33.88 26.58 38.96
CA SER A 260 -33.43 26.87 40.34
C SER A 260 -32.08 26.24 40.61
N TRP A 261 -31.18 27.10 41.09
CA TRP A 261 -29.82 26.79 41.53
C TRP A 261 -29.81 26.97 43.06
N ALA A 262 -29.09 26.12 43.78
CA ALA A 262 -28.27 26.49 44.94
C ALA A 262 -27.48 25.26 45.43
N GLY A 263 -26.20 25.34 45.35
CA GLY A 263 -25.21 25.24 46.39
C GLY A 263 -24.92 23.87 46.96
N ASP A 264 -23.73 23.28 46.66
CA ASP A 264 -22.75 23.16 47.70
C ASP A 264 -21.37 22.83 47.11
N VAL A 265 -20.33 23.47 47.67
CA VAL A 265 -18.94 23.31 47.31
C VAL A 265 -18.39 22.15 48.12
N SER A 266 -17.86 21.11 47.46
CA SER A 266 -16.96 20.14 48.07
C SER A 266 -15.94 19.64 47.08
N GLN A 267 -14.71 20.01 47.38
CA GLN A 267 -13.39 19.37 47.11
C GLN A 267 -13.13 18.77 45.73
N ASP A 268 -12.19 19.42 45.06
CA ASP A 268 -11.58 19.05 43.79
C ASP A 268 -10.92 17.65 43.86
N GLU A 269 -11.58 16.65 43.28
CA GLU A 269 -10.89 15.55 42.64
C GLU A 269 -10.53 16.00 41.19
N PRO A 270 -9.36 15.60 40.63
CA PRO A 270 -9.03 15.96 39.27
C PRO A 270 -10.04 15.32 38.33
N THR A 271 -10.96 16.09 37.78
CA THR A 271 -11.94 15.66 36.80
C THR A 271 -11.22 15.09 35.60
N ALA A 272 -11.34 13.78 35.38
CA ALA A 272 -10.96 13.14 34.16
C ALA A 272 -11.55 13.93 32.98
N SER A 273 -10.70 14.37 32.06
CA SER A 273 -11.15 15.07 30.85
C SER A 273 -12.26 14.26 30.18
N PRO A 274 -13.40 14.84 29.81
CA PRO A 274 -14.46 14.11 29.17
C PRO A 274 -13.90 13.44 27.92
N GLY A 275 -14.14 12.14 27.78
CA GLY A 275 -13.70 11.37 26.60
C GLY A 275 -14.25 11.99 25.30
N PRO A 276 -13.74 11.58 24.11
CA PRO A 276 -14.15 12.19 22.85
C PRO A 276 -15.66 12.05 22.62
N ALA A 277 -16.27 13.11 22.08
CA ALA A 277 -17.68 13.08 21.70
C ALA A 277 -17.90 12.02 20.62
N THR A 278 -18.86 11.12 20.83
CA THR A 278 -19.16 10.03 19.91
C THR A 278 -20.32 10.37 19.00
N THR A 279 -20.18 10.11 17.71
CA THR A 279 -21.24 10.21 16.70
C THR A 279 -21.22 8.99 15.76
N THR A 280 -22.24 8.84 14.92
CA THR A 280 -22.32 7.74 13.94
C THR A 280 -21.93 8.20 12.55
N TRP A 281 -21.48 7.27 11.71
CA TRP A 281 -21.23 7.53 10.29
C TRP A 281 -22.47 8.03 9.55
N HIS A 282 -23.64 7.47 9.87
CA HIS A 282 -24.91 7.89 9.30
C HIS A 282 -25.19 9.38 9.55
N ARG A 283 -24.98 9.85 10.79
CA ARG A 283 -25.14 11.28 11.13
C ARG A 283 -24.10 12.14 10.40
N LEU A 284 -22.86 11.66 10.31
CA LEU A 284 -21.80 12.37 9.58
C LEU A 284 -22.13 12.51 8.10
N SER A 285 -22.60 11.43 7.46
CA SER A 285 -22.95 11.37 6.04
C SER A 285 -24.30 12.00 5.68
N GLY A 286 -25.10 12.32 6.69
CA GLY A 286 -26.36 13.07 6.53
C GLY A 286 -26.21 14.59 6.54
N ALA A 287 -24.99 15.11 6.70
CA ALA A 287 -24.74 16.55 6.75
C ALA A 287 -24.90 17.23 5.37
N GLU A 288 -25.02 18.57 5.39
CA GLU A 288 -24.98 19.37 4.17
C GLU A 288 -23.65 19.17 3.44
N PRO A 289 -23.66 19.06 2.10
CA PRO A 289 -22.46 18.83 1.32
C PRO A 289 -21.45 19.98 1.47
N ALA A 290 -20.16 19.65 1.61
CA ALA A 290 -19.10 20.63 1.55
C ALA A 290 -18.56 20.77 0.11
N GLU A 291 -18.25 22.00 -0.29
CA GLU A 291 -17.57 22.30 -1.53
C GLU A 291 -16.12 21.84 -1.51
N THR A 292 -15.56 21.58 -2.69
CA THR A 292 -14.15 21.24 -2.87
C THR A 292 -13.30 22.50 -2.79
N VAL A 293 -12.35 22.52 -1.86
CA VAL A 293 -11.46 23.68 -1.69
C VAL A 293 -10.29 23.64 -2.67
N SER A 294 -9.90 24.82 -3.16
CA SER A 294 -8.69 24.99 -3.98
C SER A 294 -7.47 25.09 -3.09
N LEU A 295 -6.48 24.21 -3.29
CA LEU A 295 -5.31 24.07 -2.41
C LEU A 295 -4.01 24.28 -3.18
N PRO A 296 -2.96 24.85 -2.56
CA PRO A 296 -1.62 24.78 -3.10
C PRO A 296 -1.21 23.31 -3.37
N THR A 297 -0.48 23.06 -4.44
CA THR A 297 -0.05 21.70 -4.83
C THR A 297 0.72 20.96 -3.75
N GLY A 298 1.47 21.68 -2.91
CA GLY A 298 2.23 21.12 -1.79
C GLY A 298 1.41 20.83 -0.53
N THR A 299 0.10 21.08 -0.51
CA THR A 299 -0.74 20.82 0.65
C THR A 299 -0.84 19.31 0.90
N PRO A 300 -0.55 18.82 2.13
CA PRO A 300 -0.70 17.41 2.48
C PRO A 300 -2.17 16.97 2.42
N PHE A 301 -2.42 15.75 1.94
CA PHE A 301 -3.74 15.11 2.02
C PHE A 301 -3.70 13.74 2.71
N LEU A 302 -2.51 13.14 2.79
CA LEU A 302 -2.33 11.78 3.30
C LEU A 302 -1.08 11.73 4.18
N LEU A 303 -1.22 11.14 5.35
CA LEU A 303 -0.14 10.86 6.30
C LEU A 303 -0.15 9.35 6.59
N LEU A 304 0.79 8.62 6.01
CA LEU A 304 0.93 7.18 6.18
C LEU A 304 2.10 6.84 7.11
N HIS A 305 1.84 5.98 8.09
CA HIS A 305 2.86 5.50 9.01
C HIS A 305 3.46 4.17 8.54
N THR A 306 4.77 4.13 8.42
CA THR A 306 5.53 2.89 8.18
C THR A 306 6.21 2.42 9.46
N SER A 307 6.49 1.12 9.54
CA SER A 307 7.32 0.56 10.61
C SER A 307 8.74 1.08 10.47
N GLY A 308 9.20 1.87 11.44
CA GLY A 308 10.59 2.33 11.46
C GLY A 308 11.53 1.24 11.97
N THR A 309 12.72 1.12 11.38
CA THR A 309 13.80 0.23 11.89
C THR A 309 14.19 0.55 13.33
N THR A 310 13.96 1.79 13.79
CA THR A 310 14.26 2.28 15.15
C THR A 310 13.10 2.11 16.14
N GLY A 311 12.02 1.40 15.79
CA GLY A 311 10.88 1.13 16.67
C GLY A 311 9.82 2.22 16.76
N ARG A 312 10.08 3.46 16.31
CA ARG A 312 9.05 4.53 16.24
C ARG A 312 8.50 4.62 14.81
N PRO A 313 7.17 4.64 14.61
CA PRO A 313 6.57 4.81 13.28
C PRO A 313 7.09 6.06 12.59
N LYS A 314 7.25 5.99 11.26
CA LYS A 314 7.60 7.13 10.40
C LYS A 314 6.34 7.57 9.66
N GLY A 315 5.86 8.77 9.90
CA GLY A 315 4.73 9.34 9.17
C GLY A 315 5.20 10.01 7.88
N THR A 316 4.93 9.42 6.73
CA THR A 316 5.25 9.99 5.40
C THR A 316 4.14 10.92 4.94
N ILE A 317 4.52 12.02 4.28
CA ILE A 317 3.59 13.10 3.88
C ILE A 317 3.42 13.11 2.37
N HIS A 318 2.19 12.93 1.88
CA HIS A 318 1.84 13.01 0.47
C HIS A 318 0.91 14.18 0.18
N THR A 319 1.08 14.80 -1.00
CA THR A 319 0.47 16.08 -1.35
C THR A 319 -0.55 15.98 -2.47
N HIS A 320 -1.47 16.94 -2.54
CA HIS A 320 -2.50 17.04 -3.57
C HIS A 320 -1.95 17.19 -4.99
N GLY A 321 -0.75 17.76 -5.17
CA GLY A 321 -0.16 17.93 -6.49
C GLY A 321 0.76 16.77 -6.90
N GLY A 322 1.61 16.29 -5.99
CA GLY A 322 2.64 15.32 -6.34
C GLY A 322 2.13 13.89 -6.44
N PHE A 323 1.45 13.40 -5.41
CA PHE A 323 1.00 12.02 -5.34
C PHE A 323 0.08 11.60 -6.50
N PRO A 324 -0.97 12.35 -6.89
CA PRO A 324 -1.82 11.97 -8.00
C PRO A 324 -1.08 11.89 -9.34
N VAL A 325 -0.09 12.76 -9.57
CA VAL A 325 0.71 12.73 -10.79
C VAL A 325 1.57 11.48 -10.86
N GLN A 326 2.26 11.13 -9.76
CA GLN A 326 3.08 9.91 -9.68
C GLN A 326 2.23 8.66 -9.85
N VAL A 327 1.20 8.53 -9.02
CA VAL A 327 0.32 7.35 -9.02
C VAL A 327 -0.43 7.21 -10.34
N GLY A 328 -0.89 8.33 -10.90
CA GLY A 328 -1.53 8.33 -12.21
C GLY A 328 -0.60 7.89 -13.34
N SER A 329 0.70 8.29 -13.28
CA SER A 329 1.71 7.83 -14.23
C SER A 329 1.88 6.31 -14.15
N GLU A 330 2.06 5.77 -12.94
CA GLU A 330 2.27 4.33 -12.75
C GLU A 330 1.06 3.49 -13.14
N THR A 331 -0.12 3.86 -12.68
CA THR A 331 -1.33 3.11 -13.00
C THR A 331 -1.68 3.18 -14.48
N ARG A 332 -1.43 4.33 -15.13
CA ARG A 332 -1.68 4.50 -16.55
C ARG A 332 -0.63 3.81 -17.43
N TYR A 333 0.65 3.92 -17.10
CA TYR A 333 1.70 3.43 -18.00
C TYR A 333 2.21 2.04 -17.63
N ASN A 334 2.41 1.71 -16.35
CA ASN A 334 2.87 0.39 -15.96
C ASN A 334 1.72 -0.62 -15.85
N LEU A 335 0.60 -0.25 -15.21
CA LEU A 335 -0.58 -1.13 -15.10
C LEU A 335 -1.53 -1.03 -16.31
N ASP A 336 -1.28 -0.10 -17.22
CA ASP A 336 -2.10 0.17 -18.41
C ASP A 336 -3.60 0.29 -18.09
N LEU A 337 -3.93 0.94 -16.94
CA LEU A 337 -5.33 1.13 -16.53
C LEU A 337 -6.10 2.00 -17.52
N ARG A 338 -7.28 1.52 -17.87
CA ARG A 338 -8.23 2.13 -18.83
C ARG A 338 -9.59 2.36 -18.17
N PRO A 339 -10.44 3.22 -18.72
CA PRO A 339 -11.73 3.56 -18.12
C PRO A 339 -12.68 2.38 -17.84
N ASP A 340 -12.56 1.28 -18.59
CA ASP A 340 -13.44 0.12 -18.48
C ASP A 340 -12.85 -1.00 -17.62
N ASP A 341 -11.68 -0.77 -17.03
CA ASP A 341 -11.02 -1.73 -16.15
C ASP A 341 -11.66 -1.78 -14.76
N VAL A 342 -11.53 -2.94 -14.14
CA VAL A 342 -11.79 -3.16 -12.71
C VAL A 342 -10.46 -3.55 -12.06
N ALA A 343 -9.95 -2.67 -11.22
CA ALA A 343 -8.69 -2.88 -10.51
C ALA A 343 -8.95 -3.45 -9.10
N PHE A 344 -8.30 -4.56 -8.78
CA PHE A 344 -8.32 -5.14 -7.45
C PHE A 344 -6.90 -5.38 -6.94
N TRP A 345 -6.57 -4.84 -5.80
CA TRP A 345 -5.33 -5.13 -5.09
C TRP A 345 -5.65 -5.70 -3.71
N VAL A 346 -5.05 -6.84 -3.37
CA VAL A 346 -5.21 -7.41 -2.03
C VAL A 346 -4.41 -6.56 -1.04
N THR A 347 -5.09 -5.62 -0.40
CA THR A 347 -4.48 -4.63 0.48
C THR A 347 -5.44 -4.18 1.59
N ASP A 348 -4.99 -3.25 2.42
CA ASP A 348 -5.75 -2.66 3.52
C ASP A 348 -5.63 -1.13 3.46
N PRO A 349 -6.65 -0.37 3.90
CA PRO A 349 -6.59 1.10 3.89
C PRO A 349 -5.36 1.72 4.56
N GLY A 350 -4.80 1.06 5.58
CA GLY A 350 -3.58 1.50 6.27
C GLY A 350 -2.27 1.28 5.49
N TRP A 351 -2.30 0.73 4.27
CA TRP A 351 -1.13 0.51 3.42
C TRP A 351 -1.18 1.39 2.18
N ILE A 352 0.00 1.78 1.66
CA ILE A 352 0.12 2.68 0.51
C ILE A 352 -0.63 2.18 -0.73
N MET A 353 -0.74 0.86 -0.93
CA MET A 353 -1.41 0.31 -2.11
C MET A 353 -2.91 0.62 -2.16
N PHE A 354 -3.58 0.83 -1.03
CA PHE A 354 -5.00 1.21 -1.05
C PHE A 354 -5.21 2.63 -1.61
N PRO A 355 -4.63 3.70 -1.05
CA PRO A 355 -4.77 5.03 -1.65
C PRO A 355 -4.13 5.11 -3.05
N LEU A 356 -3.07 4.35 -3.35
CA LEU A 356 -2.48 4.29 -4.68
C LEU A 356 -3.48 3.78 -5.71
N VAL A 357 -4.10 2.61 -5.46
CA VAL A 357 -5.08 2.03 -6.38
C VAL A 357 -6.36 2.88 -6.43
N ALA A 358 -6.84 3.38 -5.28
CA ALA A 358 -8.03 4.23 -5.22
C ALA A 358 -7.87 5.51 -6.05
N VAL A 359 -6.76 6.22 -5.88
CA VAL A 359 -6.46 7.45 -6.64
C VAL A 359 -6.14 7.13 -8.10
N GLY A 360 -5.28 6.14 -8.35
CA GLY A 360 -4.85 5.79 -9.71
C GLY A 360 -5.99 5.29 -10.60
N ALA A 361 -6.83 4.38 -10.09
CA ALA A 361 -7.98 3.88 -10.85
C ALA A 361 -9.02 5.00 -11.10
N THR A 362 -9.30 5.83 -10.10
CA THR A 362 -10.23 6.95 -10.29
C THR A 362 -9.67 8.01 -11.24
N LEU A 363 -8.36 8.26 -11.25
CA LEU A 363 -7.72 9.09 -12.29
C LEU A 363 -7.89 8.49 -13.68
N ALA A 364 -7.79 7.18 -13.84
CA ALA A 364 -8.01 6.51 -15.13
C ALA A 364 -9.50 6.48 -15.54
N GLY A 365 -10.44 6.78 -14.64
CA GLY A 365 -11.88 6.59 -14.86
C GLY A 365 -12.31 5.12 -14.74
N ALA A 366 -11.48 4.28 -14.14
CA ALA A 366 -11.69 2.86 -13.89
C ALA A 366 -12.46 2.61 -12.59
N CYS A 367 -12.84 1.36 -12.36
CA CYS A 367 -13.51 0.91 -11.14
C CYS A 367 -12.49 0.25 -10.19
N VAL A 368 -12.62 0.50 -8.88
CA VAL A 368 -11.88 -0.22 -7.84
C VAL A 368 -12.77 -1.33 -7.27
N LEU A 369 -12.20 -2.52 -7.04
CA LEU A 369 -12.82 -3.51 -6.15
C LEU A 369 -12.21 -3.40 -4.77
N ALA A 370 -13.02 -3.17 -3.73
CA ALA A 370 -12.63 -3.25 -2.33
C ALA A 370 -13.26 -4.50 -1.71
N TYR A 371 -12.43 -5.35 -1.10
CA TYR A 371 -12.89 -6.58 -0.45
C TYR A 371 -12.57 -6.56 1.05
N GLN A 372 -13.61 -6.72 1.87
CA GLN A 372 -13.48 -6.85 3.31
C GLN A 372 -13.64 -8.32 3.69
N GLY A 373 -12.53 -8.99 3.93
CA GLY A 373 -12.50 -10.40 4.31
C GLY A 373 -11.15 -11.03 4.01
N THR A 374 -11.11 -12.35 4.07
CA THR A 374 -9.95 -13.13 3.67
C THR A 374 -10.22 -13.83 2.34
N ILE A 375 -9.24 -13.80 1.46
CA ILE A 375 -9.39 -14.28 0.08
C ILE A 375 -9.41 -15.82 -0.04
N ASP A 376 -9.22 -16.53 1.05
CA ASP A 376 -9.18 -17.98 1.18
C ASP A 376 -10.30 -18.53 2.08
N HIS A 377 -11.30 -17.72 2.42
CA HIS A 377 -12.48 -18.11 3.19
C HIS A 377 -13.76 -17.88 2.37
N PRO A 378 -14.72 -18.83 2.35
CA PRO A 378 -14.77 -20.09 3.10
C PRO A 378 -13.86 -21.19 2.55
N ASP A 379 -13.30 -21.02 1.36
CA ASP A 379 -12.40 -21.97 0.72
C ASP A 379 -11.36 -21.27 -0.17
N VAL A 380 -10.34 -22.00 -0.59
CA VAL A 380 -9.18 -21.49 -1.35
C VAL A 380 -9.55 -20.90 -2.71
N THR A 381 -10.72 -21.22 -3.28
CA THR A 381 -11.17 -20.69 -4.58
C THR A 381 -11.89 -19.33 -4.45
N ARG A 382 -12.04 -18.82 -3.23
CA ARG A 382 -12.73 -17.53 -2.98
C ARG A 382 -12.16 -16.39 -3.82
N LEU A 383 -10.84 -16.31 -3.95
CA LEU A 383 -10.20 -15.27 -4.75
C LEU A 383 -10.66 -15.32 -6.21
N TRP A 384 -10.69 -16.51 -6.83
CA TRP A 384 -11.11 -16.64 -8.23
C TRP A 384 -12.55 -16.21 -8.43
N ARG A 385 -13.45 -16.61 -7.50
CA ARG A 385 -14.86 -16.16 -7.54
C ARG A 385 -14.96 -14.64 -7.45
N LEU A 386 -14.18 -14.00 -6.57
CA LEU A 386 -14.15 -12.52 -6.49
C LEU A 386 -13.72 -11.89 -7.83
N LEU A 387 -12.68 -12.44 -8.46
CA LEU A 387 -12.16 -11.92 -9.72
C LEU A 387 -13.19 -12.08 -10.86
N ASP A 388 -13.83 -13.23 -10.97
CA ASP A 388 -14.82 -13.50 -12.01
C ASP A 388 -16.14 -12.74 -11.77
N ASP A 389 -16.71 -12.79 -10.54
CA ASP A 389 -17.98 -12.15 -10.20
C ASP A 389 -17.93 -10.61 -10.40
N HIS A 390 -16.79 -10.00 -10.08
CA HIS A 390 -16.61 -8.56 -10.26
C HIS A 390 -15.98 -8.19 -11.60
N GLY A 391 -15.59 -9.15 -12.40
CA GLY A 391 -14.98 -8.94 -13.71
C GLY A 391 -13.66 -8.19 -13.63
N VAL A 392 -12.81 -8.56 -12.69
CA VAL A 392 -11.51 -7.92 -12.48
C VAL A 392 -10.62 -8.11 -13.69
N THR A 393 -10.02 -7.01 -14.16
CA THR A 393 -9.12 -6.98 -15.32
C THR A 393 -7.67 -6.73 -14.93
N VAL A 394 -7.44 -6.01 -13.83
CA VAL A 394 -6.11 -5.74 -13.27
C VAL A 394 -6.10 -6.22 -11.82
N PHE A 395 -5.29 -7.22 -11.54
CA PHE A 395 -5.19 -7.82 -10.21
C PHE A 395 -3.79 -7.67 -9.64
N GLY A 396 -3.69 -7.17 -8.42
CA GLY A 396 -2.43 -7.00 -7.71
C GLY A 396 -2.34 -7.77 -6.40
N SER A 397 -1.18 -8.34 -6.14
CA SER A 397 -0.91 -9.15 -4.96
C SER A 397 0.51 -8.95 -4.42
N SER A 398 0.95 -9.83 -3.54
CA SER A 398 2.34 -9.97 -3.10
C SER A 398 2.88 -11.36 -3.43
N PRO A 399 4.20 -11.53 -3.57
CA PRO A 399 4.81 -12.84 -3.71
C PRO A 399 4.43 -13.84 -2.60
N SER A 400 4.31 -13.38 -1.36
CA SER A 400 3.83 -14.21 -0.24
C SER A 400 2.42 -14.75 -0.46
N LEU A 401 1.53 -13.93 -1.01
CA LEU A 401 0.19 -14.39 -1.35
C LEU A 401 0.23 -15.45 -2.45
N ALA A 402 1.02 -15.25 -3.47
CA ALA A 402 1.18 -16.22 -4.55
C ALA A 402 1.74 -17.56 -4.02
N ARG A 403 2.77 -17.53 -3.15
CA ARG A 403 3.29 -18.75 -2.51
C ARG A 403 2.25 -19.48 -1.68
N MET A 404 1.45 -18.74 -0.90
CA MET A 404 0.37 -19.31 -0.10
C MET A 404 -0.67 -20.01 -0.99
N LEU A 405 -1.08 -19.39 -2.08
CA LEU A 405 -2.05 -19.95 -3.02
C LEU A 405 -1.46 -21.16 -3.76
N MET A 406 -0.21 -21.07 -4.23
CA MET A 406 0.50 -22.17 -4.89
C MET A 406 0.59 -23.39 -3.97
N GLY A 407 0.95 -23.23 -2.69
CA GLY A 407 1.04 -24.32 -1.73
C GLY A 407 -0.29 -24.99 -1.39
N ARG A 408 -1.43 -24.34 -1.70
CA ARG A 408 -2.78 -24.93 -1.53
C ARG A 408 -3.33 -25.57 -2.78
N ASP A 409 -2.61 -25.50 -3.89
CA ASP A 409 -2.91 -26.07 -5.21
C ASP A 409 -4.40 -25.93 -5.62
N PRO A 410 -4.94 -24.71 -5.69
CA PRO A 410 -6.31 -24.51 -6.13
C PRO A 410 -6.40 -24.79 -7.62
N LYS A 411 -6.95 -25.94 -7.98
CA LYS A 411 -7.20 -26.31 -9.40
C LYS A 411 -8.38 -25.52 -9.93
N HIS A 412 -8.14 -24.28 -10.31
CA HIS A 412 -9.15 -23.38 -10.86
C HIS A 412 -8.61 -22.75 -12.15
N PRO A 413 -9.44 -22.64 -13.21
CA PRO A 413 -9.06 -21.94 -14.42
C PRO A 413 -8.63 -20.50 -14.12
N ALA A 414 -7.67 -19.97 -14.88
CA ALA A 414 -7.28 -18.57 -14.79
C ALA A 414 -8.50 -17.67 -15.04
N PRO A 415 -8.73 -16.60 -14.24
CA PRO A 415 -9.87 -15.71 -14.40
C PRO A 415 -9.91 -15.11 -15.80
N SER A 416 -11.06 -15.23 -16.48
CA SER A 416 -11.17 -15.02 -17.92
C SER A 416 -10.92 -13.57 -18.36
N ARG A 417 -11.24 -12.60 -17.49
CA ARG A 417 -11.14 -11.17 -17.79
C ARG A 417 -9.83 -10.53 -17.37
N LEU A 418 -8.96 -11.25 -16.67
CA LEU A 418 -7.65 -10.73 -16.29
C LEU A 418 -6.82 -10.37 -17.52
N ARG A 419 -6.26 -9.16 -17.48
CA ARG A 419 -5.42 -8.58 -18.51
C ARG A 419 -4.02 -8.27 -18.01
N VAL A 420 -3.90 -7.85 -16.76
CA VAL A 420 -2.63 -7.49 -16.10
C VAL A 420 -2.59 -8.08 -14.69
N LEU A 421 -1.44 -8.64 -14.34
CA LEU A 421 -1.10 -9.03 -12.99
C LEU A 421 -0.11 -8.01 -12.41
N GLY A 422 -0.36 -7.54 -11.19
CA GLY A 422 0.54 -6.67 -10.46
C GLY A 422 1.17 -7.39 -9.27
N SER A 423 2.37 -6.99 -8.88
CA SER A 423 3.02 -7.52 -7.68
C SER A 423 3.94 -6.51 -7.01
N THR A 424 3.95 -6.51 -5.67
CA THR A 424 4.85 -5.68 -4.86
C THR A 424 5.03 -6.22 -3.44
N GLY A 425 5.98 -5.65 -2.72
CA GLY A 425 6.14 -5.81 -1.28
C GLY A 425 7.36 -6.62 -0.85
N GLU A 426 7.83 -7.53 -1.68
CA GLU A 426 9.02 -8.37 -1.43
C GLU A 426 9.56 -8.94 -2.74
N PRO A 427 10.81 -9.44 -2.77
CA PRO A 427 11.35 -10.16 -3.92
C PRO A 427 10.59 -11.46 -4.20
N TRP A 428 10.54 -11.84 -5.47
CA TRP A 428 9.99 -13.10 -5.92
C TRP A 428 11.00 -14.26 -5.77
N THR A 429 10.47 -15.46 -5.52
CA THR A 429 11.13 -16.70 -5.93
C THR A 429 10.71 -17.04 -7.35
N GLU A 430 11.60 -17.64 -8.14
CA GLU A 430 11.31 -17.95 -9.55
C GLU A 430 10.12 -18.90 -9.69
N GLU A 431 10.05 -19.91 -8.82
CA GLU A 431 8.97 -20.90 -8.81
C GLU A 431 7.60 -20.24 -8.60
N ALA A 432 7.47 -19.37 -7.58
CA ALA A 432 6.23 -18.69 -7.30
C ALA A 432 5.84 -17.68 -8.39
N TRP A 433 6.84 -17.00 -9.00
CA TRP A 433 6.60 -16.10 -10.11
C TRP A 433 6.08 -16.87 -11.35
N ARG A 434 6.71 -18.02 -11.68
CA ARG A 434 6.29 -18.87 -12.79
C ARG A 434 4.88 -19.41 -12.58
N TRP A 435 4.54 -19.86 -11.37
CA TRP A 435 3.19 -20.26 -11.01
C TRP A 435 2.18 -19.11 -11.17
N TYR A 436 2.52 -17.92 -10.66
CA TYR A 436 1.67 -16.75 -10.76
C TYR A 436 1.41 -16.33 -12.21
N PHE A 437 2.41 -16.41 -13.05
CA PHE A 437 2.31 -16.16 -14.50
C PHE A 437 1.52 -17.25 -15.22
N ALA A 438 1.90 -18.53 -15.01
CA ALA A 438 1.41 -19.64 -15.83
C ALA A 438 0.05 -20.15 -15.36
N ASP A 439 -0.09 -20.45 -14.07
CA ASP A 439 -1.29 -21.11 -13.54
C ASP A 439 -2.35 -20.07 -13.17
N PHE A 440 -1.98 -19.03 -12.45
CA PHE A 440 -2.92 -17.99 -12.06
C PHE A 440 -3.25 -17.04 -13.23
N GLY A 441 -2.26 -16.59 -13.98
CA GLY A 441 -2.40 -15.67 -15.13
C GLY A 441 -2.72 -16.31 -16.46
N GLY A 442 -2.70 -17.65 -16.55
CA GLY A 442 -3.00 -18.42 -17.77
C GLY A 442 -2.01 -18.17 -18.90
N LYS A 443 -0.75 -17.81 -18.61
CA LYS A 443 0.35 -17.48 -19.56
C LYS A 443 0.04 -16.31 -20.52
N ARG A 444 -1.03 -15.52 -20.24
CA ARG A 444 -1.45 -14.43 -21.14
C ARG A 444 -1.21 -13.04 -20.53
N CYS A 445 -1.24 -12.93 -19.20
CA CYS A 445 -1.12 -11.65 -18.52
C CYS A 445 0.35 -11.30 -18.25
N PRO A 446 0.82 -10.07 -18.55
CA PRO A 446 2.11 -9.60 -18.03
C PRO A 446 2.08 -9.54 -16.51
N VAL A 447 3.21 -9.83 -15.88
CA VAL A 447 3.41 -9.62 -14.45
C VAL A 447 4.12 -8.29 -14.24
N ILE A 448 3.38 -7.26 -13.88
CA ILE A 448 3.93 -5.93 -13.58
C ILE A 448 4.45 -5.94 -12.15
N ASN A 449 5.74 -6.25 -12.07
CA ASN A 449 6.48 -6.24 -10.82
C ASN A 449 6.84 -4.79 -10.48
N ILE A 450 6.54 -4.32 -9.26
CA ILE A 450 6.80 -2.94 -8.82
C ILE A 450 7.58 -2.93 -7.50
N CYS A 451 8.67 -2.17 -7.47
CA CYS A 451 9.51 -1.94 -6.31
C CYS A 451 9.48 -0.47 -5.93
N GLY A 452 9.03 -0.18 -4.73
CA GLY A 452 8.89 1.16 -4.19
C GLY A 452 8.56 1.13 -2.70
N GLY A 453 8.01 2.22 -2.19
CA GLY A 453 7.73 2.33 -0.76
C GLY A 453 6.69 3.39 -0.47
N THR A 454 6.22 3.41 0.77
CA THR A 454 5.29 4.43 1.24
C THR A 454 5.86 5.83 1.06
N GLU A 455 7.14 6.01 1.38
CA GLU A 455 7.90 7.27 1.24
C GLU A 455 8.15 7.66 -0.22
N VAL A 456 8.13 6.69 -1.13
CA VAL A 456 8.27 6.92 -2.57
C VAL A 456 6.98 7.48 -3.16
N GLY A 457 5.83 7.16 -2.54
CA GLY A 457 4.52 7.53 -3.04
C GLY A 457 4.18 6.86 -4.37
N GLY A 458 4.79 5.70 -4.61
CA GLY A 458 4.72 4.92 -5.83
C GLY A 458 5.90 3.95 -5.95
N SER A 459 6.46 3.82 -7.15
CA SER A 459 7.51 2.87 -7.49
C SER A 459 8.76 3.55 -8.04
N LEU A 460 9.93 2.97 -7.74
CA LEU A 460 11.22 3.33 -8.34
C LEU A 460 11.54 2.45 -9.53
N LEU A 461 11.29 1.14 -9.41
CA LEU A 461 11.45 0.17 -10.49
C LEU A 461 10.09 -0.46 -10.81
N ALA A 462 9.85 -0.74 -12.09
CA ALA A 462 8.67 -1.47 -12.52
C ALA A 462 8.92 -2.27 -13.80
N SER A 463 8.09 -3.31 -14.00
CA SER A 463 7.94 -3.92 -15.31
C SER A 463 7.06 -3.03 -16.21
N ALA A 464 7.28 -3.09 -17.51
CA ALA A 464 6.49 -2.40 -18.53
C ALA A 464 5.73 -3.40 -19.40
N PRO A 465 4.42 -3.21 -19.65
CA PRO A 465 3.62 -4.13 -20.44
C PRO A 465 3.97 -4.11 -21.95
N THR A 466 4.84 -3.23 -22.36
CA THR A 466 5.32 -3.12 -23.76
C THR A 466 6.67 -3.77 -23.99
N LEU A 467 7.28 -4.39 -22.97
CA LEU A 467 8.58 -5.05 -23.04
C LEU A 467 8.46 -6.52 -22.66
N PRO A 468 9.32 -7.41 -23.21
CA PRO A 468 9.39 -8.81 -22.80
C PRO A 468 9.74 -8.93 -21.30
N GLN A 469 9.36 -10.03 -20.67
CA GLN A 469 9.56 -10.27 -19.24
C GLN A 469 10.19 -11.63 -18.99
N SER A 470 11.22 -11.64 -18.17
CA SER A 470 11.80 -12.85 -17.55
C SER A 470 11.26 -13.02 -16.12
N PRO A 471 11.33 -14.22 -15.55
CA PRO A 471 10.92 -14.44 -14.17
C PRO A 471 11.64 -13.49 -13.20
N CYS A 472 10.91 -12.93 -12.26
CA CYS A 472 11.38 -12.03 -11.19
C CYS A 472 11.93 -10.67 -11.65
N SER A 473 12.04 -10.42 -12.97
CA SER A 473 12.66 -9.20 -13.50
C SER A 473 11.74 -7.97 -13.43
N PHE A 474 12.40 -6.82 -13.48
CA PHE A 474 11.80 -5.51 -13.74
C PHE A 474 12.34 -4.98 -15.06
N SER A 475 11.55 -4.24 -15.80
CA SER A 475 12.01 -3.58 -17.02
C SER A 475 12.99 -2.42 -16.76
N GLY A 476 13.10 -2.00 -15.49
CA GLY A 476 14.03 -0.96 -15.02
C GLY A 476 13.33 0.16 -14.25
N PRO A 477 13.97 1.33 -14.14
CA PRO A 477 13.39 2.50 -13.49
C PRO A 477 12.07 2.91 -14.13
N CYS A 478 11.12 3.35 -13.28
CA CYS A 478 9.86 3.92 -13.75
C CYS A 478 10.11 5.18 -14.58
N LEU A 479 9.13 5.56 -15.41
CA LEU A 479 9.21 6.80 -16.20
C LEU A 479 9.40 8.01 -15.27
N GLY A 480 10.39 8.84 -15.58
CA GLY A 480 10.72 10.04 -14.80
C GLY A 480 11.52 9.78 -13.51
N ILE A 481 11.97 8.55 -13.27
CA ILE A 481 12.81 8.17 -12.13
C ILE A 481 14.24 7.94 -12.60
N ASP A 482 15.17 8.77 -12.14
CA ASP A 482 16.62 8.64 -12.40
C ASP A 482 17.25 7.74 -11.34
N ALA A 483 16.97 6.44 -11.45
CA ALA A 483 17.54 5.44 -10.55
C ALA A 483 18.86 4.87 -11.10
N ALA A 484 19.76 4.52 -10.19
CA ALA A 484 21.05 3.92 -10.47
C ALA A 484 21.37 2.83 -9.45
N ILE A 485 22.35 2.00 -9.78
CA ILE A 485 22.93 0.98 -8.89
C ILE A 485 24.29 1.52 -8.46
N GLU A 486 24.58 1.57 -7.17
CA GLU A 486 25.85 2.05 -6.64
C GLU A 486 26.42 1.08 -5.60
N ASP A 487 27.72 0.86 -5.67
CA ASP A 487 28.48 0.09 -4.69
C ASP A 487 28.89 0.95 -3.47
N ASP A 488 29.75 0.42 -2.58
CA ASP A 488 30.24 1.15 -1.41
C ASP A 488 31.23 2.27 -1.74
N GLN A 489 31.74 2.34 -2.97
CA GLN A 489 32.61 3.40 -3.49
C GLN A 489 31.84 4.47 -4.28
N ASP A 490 30.49 4.45 -4.24
CA ASP A 490 29.61 5.32 -5.02
C ASP A 490 29.81 5.22 -6.54
N THR A 491 30.21 4.02 -7.01
CA THR A 491 30.37 3.71 -8.42
C THR A 491 29.39 2.66 -8.89
N GLU A 492 29.09 2.63 -10.19
CA GLU A 492 28.24 1.59 -10.76
C GLU A 492 29.02 0.26 -10.76
N PRO A 493 28.49 -0.80 -10.11
CA PRO A 493 29.14 -2.09 -10.10
C PRO A 493 29.11 -2.75 -11.49
N PRO A 494 30.01 -3.70 -11.76
CA PRO A 494 29.96 -4.48 -12.99
C PRO A 494 28.62 -5.14 -13.22
N GLU A 495 28.26 -5.41 -14.47
CA GLU A 495 27.00 -6.07 -14.84
C GLU A 495 26.80 -7.39 -14.06
N GLY A 496 25.59 -7.60 -13.57
CA GLY A 496 25.22 -8.76 -12.75
C GLY A 496 25.62 -8.66 -11.28
N HIS A 497 26.42 -7.66 -10.89
CA HIS A 497 26.79 -7.46 -9.49
C HIS A 497 25.72 -6.66 -8.73
N VAL A 498 25.59 -6.97 -7.46
CA VAL A 498 24.61 -6.35 -6.57
C VAL A 498 25.14 -5.05 -5.99
N GLY A 499 24.36 -3.97 -6.11
CA GLY A 499 24.59 -2.70 -5.47
C GLY A 499 23.32 -2.13 -4.83
N GLU A 500 23.40 -0.96 -4.23
CA GLU A 500 22.29 -0.25 -3.62
C GLU A 500 21.50 0.53 -4.68
N LEU A 501 20.17 0.44 -4.62
CA LEU A 501 19.29 1.28 -5.42
C LEU A 501 19.31 2.71 -4.89
N VAL A 502 19.78 3.63 -5.72
CA VAL A 502 19.81 5.07 -5.43
C VAL A 502 19.03 5.85 -6.47
N VAL A 503 18.50 7.02 -6.09
CA VAL A 503 17.83 7.93 -7.03
C VAL A 503 18.51 9.30 -6.99
N ARG A 504 18.84 9.83 -8.17
CA ARG A 504 19.65 11.03 -8.34
C ARG A 504 18.84 12.32 -8.37
N HIS A 505 17.58 12.25 -8.77
CA HIS A 505 16.67 13.40 -8.83
C HIS A 505 15.37 13.13 -8.07
N SER A 506 14.72 14.17 -7.59
CA SER A 506 13.39 14.08 -6.98
C SER A 506 12.33 13.72 -8.03
N TRP A 507 11.21 13.18 -7.56
CA TRP A 507 10.01 12.84 -8.36
C TRP A 507 8.74 13.33 -7.65
N PRO A 508 7.61 13.50 -8.36
CA PRO A 508 6.39 14.07 -7.79
C PRO A 508 5.84 13.33 -6.56
N GLY A 509 5.96 11.98 -6.55
CA GLY A 509 5.47 11.12 -5.46
C GLY A 509 6.34 11.11 -4.20
N MET A 510 7.60 11.58 -4.30
CA MET A 510 8.51 11.61 -3.15
C MET A 510 7.87 12.30 -1.95
N THR A 511 7.89 11.65 -0.79
CA THR A 511 7.35 12.23 0.44
C THR A 511 7.92 13.61 0.69
N ARG A 512 7.09 14.56 1.15
CA ARG A 512 7.53 15.92 1.52
C ARG A 512 8.37 15.94 2.80
N GLY A 513 8.62 14.80 3.39
CA GLY A 513 9.39 14.60 4.60
C GLY A 513 8.68 13.63 5.54
N LEU A 514 9.26 13.47 6.72
CA LEU A 514 8.64 12.73 7.81
C LEU A 514 7.90 13.70 8.74
N TRP A 515 6.69 13.34 9.14
CA TRP A 515 5.86 14.16 10.01
C TRP A 515 6.58 14.51 11.31
N ARG A 516 6.75 15.81 11.57
CA ARG A 516 7.46 16.36 12.76
C ARG A 516 8.87 15.83 12.99
N ALA A 517 9.53 15.29 11.93
CA ALA A 517 10.84 14.64 12.07
C ALA A 517 11.76 14.95 10.87
N ARG A 518 12.05 16.25 10.63
CA ARG A 518 12.83 16.74 9.49
C ARG A 518 14.27 16.18 9.48
N GLU A 519 14.93 16.16 10.62
CA GLU A 519 16.30 15.62 10.75
C GLU A 519 16.32 14.14 10.43
N ARG A 520 15.38 13.37 11.00
CA ARG A 520 15.25 11.95 10.74
C ARG A 520 15.00 11.65 9.24
N PHE A 521 14.30 12.54 8.53
CA PHE A 521 14.12 12.43 7.08
C PHE A 521 15.44 12.54 6.35
N ALA A 522 16.22 13.57 6.66
CA ALA A 522 17.54 13.80 6.06
C ALA A 522 18.49 12.63 6.35
N ASP A 523 18.58 12.20 7.61
CA ASP A 523 19.46 11.11 8.02
C ASP A 523 19.07 9.76 7.39
N THR A 524 17.75 9.48 7.31
CA THR A 524 17.29 8.19 6.80
C THR A 524 17.55 8.00 5.32
N TYR A 525 17.32 9.04 4.50
CA TYR A 525 17.32 8.89 3.04
C TYR A 525 18.50 9.58 2.33
N PHE A 526 19.21 10.48 3.02
CA PHE A 526 20.33 11.24 2.44
C PHE A 526 21.60 11.19 3.30
N GLY A 527 21.53 10.68 4.53
CA GLY A 527 22.68 10.66 5.46
C GLY A 527 23.82 9.78 4.96
N ARG A 528 23.51 8.67 4.31
CA ARG A 528 24.51 7.75 3.75
C ARG A 528 25.12 8.29 2.46
N ARG A 529 24.32 8.92 1.59
CA ARG A 529 24.71 9.43 0.27
C ARG A 529 24.15 10.84 0.09
N PRO A 530 24.92 11.89 0.48
CA PRO A 530 24.47 13.25 0.32
C PRO A 530 24.11 13.59 -1.13
N GLY A 531 22.93 14.20 -1.33
CA GLY A 531 22.45 14.57 -2.66
C GLY A 531 21.82 13.43 -3.49
N ARG A 532 21.70 12.24 -2.93
CA ARG A 532 21.05 11.07 -3.57
C ARG A 532 20.11 10.41 -2.59
N TRP A 533 18.95 9.98 -3.09
CA TRP A 533 18.01 9.19 -2.29
C TRP A 533 18.50 7.75 -2.16
N SER A 534 18.78 7.33 -0.95
CA SER A 534 19.13 5.95 -0.59
C SER A 534 17.86 5.21 -0.20
N HIS A 535 17.39 4.31 -1.07
CA HIS A 535 16.14 3.58 -0.76
C HIS A 535 16.38 2.43 0.21
N GLY A 536 17.60 1.88 0.17
CA GLY A 536 17.99 0.74 0.99
C GLY A 536 17.55 -0.60 0.41
N ASP A 537 17.18 -0.66 -0.87
CA ASP A 537 17.03 -1.91 -1.60
C ASP A 537 18.32 -2.25 -2.34
N LEU A 538 18.58 -3.56 -2.47
CA LEU A 538 19.67 -4.10 -3.25
C LEU A 538 19.16 -4.61 -4.55
N VAL A 539 19.87 -4.22 -5.59
CA VAL A 539 19.51 -4.50 -6.96
C VAL A 539 20.72 -4.91 -7.78
N SER A 540 20.50 -5.67 -8.83
CA SER A 540 21.45 -5.92 -9.91
C SER A 540 20.82 -5.66 -11.26
N ARG A 541 21.64 -5.53 -12.29
CA ARG A 541 21.22 -5.39 -13.68
C ARG A 541 21.94 -6.40 -14.55
N THR A 542 21.20 -7.06 -15.44
CA THR A 542 21.75 -7.95 -16.47
C THR A 542 21.09 -7.57 -17.80
N GLY A 543 21.88 -7.03 -18.71
CA GLY A 543 21.33 -6.39 -19.90
C GLY A 543 20.39 -5.24 -19.54
N ASP A 544 19.17 -5.31 -20.03
CA ASP A 544 18.12 -4.33 -19.77
C ASP A 544 17.21 -4.67 -18.57
N GLU A 545 17.42 -5.82 -17.94
CA GLU A 545 16.58 -6.31 -16.85
C GLU A 545 17.21 -6.02 -15.49
N TRP A 546 16.37 -5.59 -14.55
CA TRP A 546 16.75 -5.32 -13.17
C TRP A 546 16.16 -6.38 -12.25
N PHE A 547 16.88 -6.69 -11.17
CA PHE A 547 16.49 -7.67 -10.17
C PHE A 547 16.64 -7.09 -8.78
N VAL A 548 15.64 -7.31 -7.90
CA VAL A 548 15.67 -6.87 -6.51
C VAL A 548 15.99 -8.07 -5.63
N HIS A 549 17.03 -7.96 -4.82
CA HIS A 549 17.55 -9.04 -3.97
C HIS A 549 17.12 -8.94 -2.50
N GLY A 550 16.55 -7.79 -2.10
CA GLY A 550 16.10 -7.54 -0.73
C GLY A 550 16.53 -6.20 -0.18
N ARG A 551 16.45 -6.05 1.13
CA ARG A 551 16.77 -4.81 1.84
C ARG A 551 18.22 -4.80 2.31
N LEU A 552 18.83 -3.61 2.31
CA LEU A 552 20.20 -3.41 2.81
C LEU A 552 20.33 -3.72 4.31
N ASP A 553 19.27 -3.48 5.07
CA ASP A 553 19.16 -3.75 6.50
C ASP A 553 18.90 -5.25 6.81
N ASP A 554 18.43 -6.02 5.84
CA ASP A 554 18.23 -7.48 5.92
C ASP A 554 19.44 -8.28 5.38
N ILE A 555 20.47 -7.61 4.83
CA ILE A 555 21.63 -8.30 4.23
C ILE A 555 22.40 -9.09 5.26
N ILE A 556 22.82 -10.29 4.82
CA ILE A 556 23.69 -11.19 5.56
C ILE A 556 25.12 -11.02 5.05
N LYS A 557 26.05 -10.64 5.97
CA LYS A 557 27.45 -10.38 5.62
C LYS A 557 28.34 -11.53 6.12
N VAL A 558 28.56 -12.52 5.28
CA VAL A 558 29.39 -13.69 5.60
C VAL A 558 30.77 -13.55 4.97
N ALA A 559 31.80 -13.52 5.79
CA ALA A 559 33.21 -13.49 5.36
C ALA A 559 33.49 -12.37 4.30
N GLY A 560 32.95 -11.17 4.54
CA GLY A 560 33.11 -10.01 3.65
C GLY A 560 32.24 -10.04 2.38
N LYS A 561 31.49 -11.09 2.15
CA LYS A 561 30.53 -11.19 1.02
C LYS A 561 29.13 -10.84 1.50
N ARG A 562 28.37 -10.18 0.64
CA ARG A 562 26.95 -9.83 0.86
C ARG A 562 26.05 -10.86 0.21
N LEU A 563 24.98 -11.21 0.88
CA LEU A 563 24.00 -12.18 0.43
C LEU A 563 22.59 -11.69 0.79
N GLY A 564 21.71 -11.67 -0.20
CA GLY A 564 20.30 -11.39 0.02
C GLY A 564 19.60 -12.57 0.71
N PRO A 565 18.76 -12.34 1.73
CA PRO A 565 17.99 -13.42 2.37
C PRO A 565 17.18 -14.24 1.35
N ALA A 566 16.59 -13.58 0.35
CA ALA A 566 15.76 -14.24 -0.66
C ALA A 566 16.50 -15.32 -1.43
N GLU A 567 17.77 -15.11 -1.80
CA GLU A 567 18.58 -16.10 -2.51
C GLU A 567 18.83 -17.37 -1.68
N VAL A 568 19.04 -17.17 -0.37
CA VAL A 568 19.17 -18.29 0.57
C VAL A 568 17.86 -19.04 0.74
N GLU A 569 16.79 -18.29 0.94
CA GLU A 569 15.45 -18.83 1.16
C GLU A 569 14.97 -19.63 -0.04
N ASP A 570 15.26 -19.16 -1.25
CA ASP A 570 14.97 -19.88 -2.49
C ASP A 570 15.73 -21.23 -2.54
N ALA A 571 17.02 -21.21 -2.22
CA ALA A 571 17.80 -22.43 -2.15
C ALA A 571 17.31 -23.41 -1.06
N VAL A 572 16.80 -22.90 0.07
CA VAL A 572 16.25 -23.71 1.18
C VAL A 572 14.90 -24.30 0.79
N VAL A 573 13.99 -23.51 0.23
CA VAL A 573 12.64 -23.94 -0.19
C VAL A 573 12.71 -24.92 -1.35
N GLY A 574 13.74 -24.89 -2.15
CA GLY A 574 13.99 -25.92 -3.17
C GLY A 574 14.18 -27.35 -2.61
N ASP A 575 14.26 -27.55 -1.29
CA ASP A 575 14.21 -28.87 -0.66
C ASP A 575 12.78 -29.31 -0.42
N PRO A 576 12.36 -30.54 -0.86
CA PRO A 576 10.97 -31.02 -0.74
C PRO A 576 10.43 -31.09 0.70
N ALA A 577 11.32 -31.11 1.71
CA ALA A 577 10.90 -31.10 3.10
C ALA A 577 10.52 -29.72 3.64
N VAL A 578 10.71 -28.64 2.84
CA VAL A 578 10.53 -27.25 3.30
C VAL A 578 9.39 -26.58 2.53
N ALA A 579 8.40 -26.10 3.27
CA ALA A 579 7.31 -25.27 2.71
C ALA A 579 7.69 -23.79 2.63
N GLU A 580 8.43 -23.30 3.64
CA GLU A 580 8.80 -21.89 3.75
C GLU A 580 10.12 -21.75 4.50
N ALA A 581 10.84 -20.66 4.23
CA ALA A 581 12.08 -20.36 4.91
C ALA A 581 12.26 -18.87 5.23
N ALA A 582 13.07 -18.60 6.26
CA ALA A 582 13.60 -17.27 6.56
C ALA A 582 15.09 -17.38 6.85
N ALA A 583 15.89 -16.53 6.21
CA ALA A 583 17.34 -16.46 6.41
C ALA A 583 17.70 -15.18 7.16
N VAL A 584 18.57 -15.31 8.17
CA VAL A 584 19.08 -14.18 8.96
C VAL A 584 20.59 -14.31 9.22
N GLY A 585 21.26 -13.16 9.22
CA GLY A 585 22.66 -13.05 9.65
C GLY A 585 22.73 -12.90 11.17
N ILE A 586 23.50 -13.74 11.82
CA ILE A 586 23.74 -13.68 13.28
C ILE A 586 25.19 -13.29 13.51
N PRO A 587 25.51 -12.32 14.39
CA PRO A 587 26.87 -11.89 14.66
C PRO A 587 27.81 -13.07 14.94
N HIS A 588 28.97 -13.11 14.29
CA HIS A 588 29.96 -14.16 14.42
C HIS A 588 31.38 -13.57 14.53
N PRO A 589 32.18 -13.96 15.53
CA PRO A 589 33.46 -13.30 15.88
C PRO A 589 34.49 -13.33 14.72
N VAL A 590 34.41 -14.30 13.82
CA VAL A 590 35.42 -14.50 12.76
C VAL A 590 34.86 -14.12 11.38
N LYS A 591 33.57 -14.39 11.12
CA LYS A 591 32.97 -14.26 9.78
C LYS A 591 32.18 -12.94 9.60
N GLY A 592 32.13 -12.10 10.64
CA GLY A 592 31.19 -10.98 10.70
C GLY A 592 29.81 -11.46 11.07
N GLU A 593 29.17 -12.24 10.19
CA GLU A 593 27.90 -12.92 10.49
C GLU A 593 27.98 -14.40 10.10
N ALA A 594 27.20 -15.23 10.79
CA ALA A 594 26.89 -16.60 10.45
C ALA A 594 25.47 -16.67 9.89
N LEU A 595 25.28 -17.38 8.79
CA LEU A 595 23.99 -17.60 8.18
C LEU A 595 23.20 -18.63 8.99
N TRP A 596 22.01 -18.25 9.45
CA TRP A 596 21.00 -19.12 10.04
C TRP A 596 19.75 -19.15 9.19
N CYS A 597 19.16 -20.33 9.02
CA CYS A 597 17.93 -20.54 8.30
C CYS A 597 16.86 -21.08 9.25
N PHE A 598 15.67 -20.49 9.20
CA PHE A 598 14.47 -20.99 9.90
C PHE A 598 13.55 -21.55 8.84
N ALA A 599 13.20 -22.83 8.94
CA ALA A 599 12.44 -23.54 7.90
C ALA A 599 11.15 -24.11 8.47
N VAL A 600 10.04 -23.91 7.76
CA VAL A 600 8.75 -24.52 8.05
C VAL A 600 8.66 -25.81 7.27
N PRO A 601 8.42 -26.96 7.94
CA PRO A 601 8.30 -28.24 7.26
C PRO A 601 7.13 -28.27 6.27
N ALA A 602 7.31 -28.93 5.13
CA ALA A 602 6.22 -29.26 4.24
C ALA A 602 5.25 -30.28 4.90
N ALA A 603 3.97 -30.24 4.49
CA ALA A 603 2.95 -31.08 5.11
C ALA A 603 3.35 -32.57 5.07
N GLY A 604 3.39 -33.21 6.25
CA GLY A 604 3.74 -34.62 6.41
C GLY A 604 5.24 -34.95 6.23
N GLN A 605 6.10 -33.96 6.08
CA GLN A 605 7.55 -34.16 5.94
C GLN A 605 8.26 -33.90 7.28
N PRO A 606 9.20 -34.75 7.68
CA PRO A 606 10.06 -34.47 8.82
C PRO A 606 11.12 -33.41 8.42
N LEU A 607 11.53 -32.59 9.40
CA LEU A 607 12.66 -31.69 9.23
C LEU A 607 13.57 -31.85 10.45
N GLY A 608 14.32 -32.94 10.45
CA GLY A 608 15.29 -33.29 11.49
C GLY A 608 16.73 -32.99 11.06
N ALA A 609 17.70 -33.60 11.77
CA ALA A 609 19.11 -33.39 11.50
C ALA A 609 19.55 -33.82 10.08
N PRO A 610 19.06 -34.93 9.51
CA PRO A 610 19.43 -35.32 8.14
C PRO A 610 18.95 -34.31 7.09
N GLU A 611 17.71 -33.81 7.23
CA GLU A 611 17.14 -32.80 6.33
C GLU A 611 17.88 -31.47 6.47
N ALA A 612 18.16 -31.05 7.69
CA ALA A 612 18.93 -29.84 7.95
C ALA A 612 20.31 -29.89 7.29
N GLU A 613 20.99 -31.04 7.35
CA GLU A 613 22.31 -31.19 6.73
C GLU A 613 22.22 -31.19 5.20
N ARG A 614 21.20 -31.82 4.61
CA ARG A 614 20.93 -31.77 3.18
C ARG A 614 20.66 -30.33 2.71
N ILE A 615 19.83 -29.58 3.45
CA ILE A 615 19.54 -28.16 3.16
C ILE A 615 20.82 -27.32 3.22
N ARG A 616 21.65 -27.51 4.24
CA ARG A 616 22.96 -26.83 4.35
C ARG A 616 23.86 -27.10 3.17
N GLY A 617 23.90 -28.38 2.71
CA GLY A 617 24.64 -28.79 1.52
C GLY A 617 24.08 -28.15 0.23
N ARG A 618 22.76 -28.08 0.10
CA ARG A 618 22.07 -27.48 -1.04
C ARG A 618 22.37 -25.98 -1.15
N VAL A 619 22.28 -25.22 -0.06
CA VAL A 619 22.65 -23.80 -0.03
C VAL A 619 24.11 -23.60 -0.41
N ALA A 620 25.01 -24.43 0.15
CA ALA A 620 26.44 -24.37 -0.17
C ALA A 620 26.72 -24.70 -1.65
N HIS A 621 25.96 -25.60 -2.25
CA HIS A 621 26.07 -25.93 -3.67
C HIS A 621 25.57 -24.79 -4.57
N ALA A 622 24.42 -24.20 -4.23
CA ALA A 622 23.77 -23.15 -5.03
C ALA A 622 24.54 -21.81 -4.94
N LEU A 623 24.95 -21.41 -3.73
CA LEU A 623 25.49 -20.08 -3.47
C LEU A 623 26.98 -20.05 -3.14
N GLY A 624 27.60 -21.21 -3.02
CA GLY A 624 29.01 -21.40 -2.69
C GLY A 624 29.27 -21.79 -1.22
N PRO A 625 30.39 -22.48 -0.95
CA PRO A 625 30.71 -23.05 0.40
C PRO A 625 30.77 -22.01 1.52
N ALA A 626 31.10 -20.75 1.21
CA ALA A 626 31.16 -19.66 2.17
C ALA A 626 29.80 -19.37 2.82
N PHE A 627 28.73 -19.63 2.07
CA PHE A 627 27.34 -19.36 2.48
C PHE A 627 26.61 -20.59 3.04
N ARG A 628 27.35 -21.66 3.32
CA ARG A 628 26.77 -22.81 4.02
C ARG A 628 26.15 -22.37 5.33
N PRO A 629 24.84 -22.58 5.56
CA PRO A 629 24.20 -22.18 6.80
C PRO A 629 24.89 -22.82 8.02
N SER A 630 25.19 -22.04 9.02
CA SER A 630 25.71 -22.56 10.28
C SER A 630 24.65 -23.37 11.02
N ARG A 631 23.38 -22.99 10.83
CA ARG A 631 22.25 -23.65 11.47
C ARG A 631 21.01 -23.63 10.58
N VAL A 632 20.23 -24.70 10.60
CA VAL A 632 18.87 -24.79 10.05
C VAL A 632 17.97 -25.20 11.21
N VAL A 633 16.99 -24.37 11.54
CA VAL A 633 16.07 -24.52 12.66
C VAL A 633 14.68 -24.80 12.11
N ALA A 634 14.10 -25.94 12.45
CA ALA A 634 12.71 -26.24 12.12
C ALA A 634 11.76 -25.45 13.03
N VAL A 635 10.76 -24.78 12.44
CA VAL A 635 9.73 -24.03 13.17
C VAL A 635 8.37 -24.31 12.55
N PRO A 636 7.28 -24.38 13.32
CA PRO A 636 5.94 -24.63 12.76
C PRO A 636 5.41 -23.46 11.94
N GLU A 637 5.85 -22.22 12.22
CA GLU A 637 5.48 -21.03 11.47
C GLU A 637 6.50 -19.89 11.66
N LEU A 638 6.53 -18.95 10.71
CA LEU A 638 7.39 -17.76 10.76
C LEU A 638 6.59 -16.52 11.18
N PRO A 639 7.17 -15.57 11.95
CA PRO A 639 6.50 -14.32 12.32
C PRO A 639 6.27 -13.45 11.07
N ARG A 640 5.04 -12.97 10.89
CA ARG A 640 4.62 -12.29 9.66
C ARG A 640 3.84 -11.03 9.91
N THR A 641 3.95 -10.13 8.96
CA THR A 641 2.98 -9.07 8.78
C THR A 641 1.70 -9.63 8.13
N ARG A 642 0.61 -8.85 8.16
CA ARG A 642 -0.65 -9.26 7.55
C ARG A 642 -0.57 -9.55 6.05
N ASN A 643 0.31 -8.88 5.34
CA ASN A 643 0.53 -9.14 3.90
C ASN A 643 1.40 -10.37 3.66
N GLY A 644 1.63 -11.18 4.68
CA GLY A 644 2.42 -12.40 4.62
C GLY A 644 3.93 -12.17 4.69
N LYS A 645 4.44 -10.92 4.69
CA LYS A 645 5.87 -10.62 4.73
C LYS A 645 6.48 -11.13 6.03
N VAL A 646 7.52 -11.96 5.92
CA VAL A 646 8.29 -12.47 7.06
C VAL A 646 9.03 -11.34 7.77
N MET A 647 8.93 -11.30 9.09
CA MET A 647 9.56 -10.27 9.92
C MET A 647 10.94 -10.73 10.40
N ARG A 648 11.92 -10.81 9.48
CA ARG A 648 13.30 -11.29 9.74
C ARG A 648 13.98 -10.57 10.88
N ARG A 649 13.72 -9.27 11.01
CA ARG A 649 14.22 -8.47 12.14
C ARG A 649 13.83 -9.08 13.49
N LEU A 650 12.59 -9.54 13.64
CA LEU A 650 12.14 -10.17 14.90
C LEU A 650 12.84 -11.52 15.15
N ILE A 651 13.05 -12.28 14.08
CA ILE A 651 13.78 -13.55 14.16
C ILE A 651 15.21 -13.29 14.62
N ARG A 652 15.90 -12.33 13.98
CA ARG A 652 17.26 -11.93 14.36
C ARG A 652 17.31 -11.46 15.82
N SER A 653 16.40 -10.56 16.22
CA SER A 653 16.37 -10.04 17.60
C SER A 653 16.15 -11.14 18.64
N LEU A 654 15.33 -12.17 18.34
CA LEU A 654 15.16 -13.32 19.23
C LEU A 654 16.47 -14.12 19.41
N VAL A 655 17.22 -14.32 18.33
CA VAL A 655 18.48 -15.06 18.35
C VAL A 655 19.59 -14.27 19.05
N THR A 656 19.66 -12.95 18.81
CA THR A 656 20.71 -12.08 19.36
C THR A 656 20.41 -11.57 20.78
N GLY A 657 19.18 -11.77 21.28
CA GLY A 657 18.73 -11.21 22.55
C GLY A 657 18.48 -9.71 22.54
N GLU A 658 18.40 -9.09 21.37
CA GLU A 658 18.08 -7.68 21.19
C GLU A 658 16.58 -7.41 21.43
N ALA A 659 16.25 -6.14 21.74
CA ALA A 659 14.85 -5.74 21.91
C ALA A 659 14.05 -5.94 20.62
N LEU A 660 12.86 -6.54 20.70
CA LEU A 660 12.01 -6.83 19.55
C LEU A 660 11.48 -5.56 18.84
N GLY A 661 11.46 -4.41 19.52
CA GLY A 661 10.96 -3.15 18.97
C GLY A 661 9.47 -3.19 18.63
N ASP A 662 9.08 -2.56 17.53
CA ASP A 662 7.66 -2.44 17.12
C ASP A 662 7.09 -3.79 16.64
N LEU A 663 6.11 -4.31 17.36
CA LEU A 663 5.34 -5.52 17.06
C LEU A 663 3.97 -5.23 16.44
N SER A 664 3.64 -3.96 16.19
CA SER A 664 2.29 -3.55 15.82
C SER A 664 1.77 -4.15 14.51
N THR A 665 2.68 -4.58 13.62
CA THR A 665 2.35 -5.20 12.34
C THR A 665 2.37 -6.74 12.37
N LEU A 666 2.78 -7.34 13.49
CA LEU A 666 2.82 -8.78 13.68
C LEU A 666 1.40 -9.34 13.84
N VAL A 667 1.03 -10.32 13.01
CA VAL A 667 -0.33 -10.93 13.04
C VAL A 667 -0.37 -12.28 13.72
N ASN A 668 0.78 -12.97 13.83
CA ASN A 668 0.89 -14.30 14.44
C ASN A 668 1.95 -14.31 15.54
N PRO A 669 1.64 -13.84 16.77
CA PRO A 669 2.57 -13.89 17.90
C PRO A 669 3.08 -15.30 18.20
N ALA A 670 2.28 -16.33 17.93
CA ALA A 670 2.66 -17.74 18.07
C ALA A 670 3.93 -18.09 17.27
N GLY A 671 4.17 -17.44 16.12
CA GLY A 671 5.39 -17.61 15.34
C GLY A 671 6.66 -17.15 16.11
N LEU A 672 6.56 -16.13 16.97
CA LEU A 672 7.67 -15.75 17.84
C LEU A 672 7.89 -16.76 18.97
N ASP A 673 6.81 -17.24 19.57
CA ASP A 673 6.88 -18.24 20.64
C ASP A 673 7.44 -19.56 20.13
N ALA A 674 7.05 -19.96 18.92
CA ALA A 674 7.58 -21.14 18.26
C ALA A 674 9.11 -21.04 18.03
N ILE A 675 9.61 -19.87 17.61
CA ILE A 675 11.06 -19.67 17.47
C ILE A 675 11.77 -19.72 18.82
N ARG A 676 11.21 -19.10 19.88
CA ARG A 676 11.78 -19.17 21.23
C ARG A 676 11.91 -20.61 21.71
N THR A 677 10.85 -21.39 21.55
CA THR A 677 10.84 -22.82 21.92
C THR A 677 11.90 -23.58 21.14
N ALA A 678 11.95 -23.43 19.80
CA ALA A 678 12.94 -24.10 18.97
C ALA A 678 14.40 -23.71 19.27
N LEU A 679 14.64 -22.49 19.78
CA LEU A 679 15.96 -22.05 20.23
C LEU A 679 16.33 -22.61 21.60
N GLN A 680 15.38 -22.97 22.46
CA GLN A 680 15.60 -23.56 23.78
C GLN A 680 15.81 -25.09 23.74
N GLU A 681 15.18 -25.74 22.76
CA GLU A 681 15.24 -27.19 22.57
C GLU A 681 16.55 -27.67 21.91
N GLN A 682 17.38 -26.76 21.46
CA GLN A 682 18.67 -27.00 20.80
C GLN A 682 19.87 -26.50 21.59
#